data_249d63798de24001269ca1bfd0755338
#
_entry.id   249d63798de24001269ca1bfd0755338
#
_cell.length_a   1.000
_cell.length_b   1.000
_cell.length_c   1.000
_cell.angle_alpha   90.00
_cell.angle_beta   90.00
_cell.angle_gamma   90.00
#
_symmetry.space_group_name_H-M   'P 1'
#
loop_
_entity.id
_entity.type
_entity.pdbx_description
1 polymer ?
#
loop_
_entity_poly.entity_id
_entity_poly.type
_entity_poly.pdbx_seq_one_letter_code
_entity_poly.pdbx_strand_id
1 'polypeptide(L)'
;MGDETITAPPRGGDPDRLRAAAAVAVLGGDATVQLSAALAGLDSGRIRSVLADFAEAGWVERERFAHPAIAARVLLDLPDEQRRELHGRAAELLHRSGFPCTVVAGHLLAAGDARSTWAARVLVASADRALANDEIDSAAEQLELAYRAGRHADSRAAIAGRLVSVEWRRSPSSRTRNFRRLEAALYTGRVPYADLPAAVLHMLWHGCHQQADQALARLARGPAGTLTFSPRVDFLCAWLRYTHPPHLERHHRLFADRVRIGAGSTADRESPHRQAADLLTALRVQHPPVDLAAAAQRLLACHHLGPTTVEALVAAVDCLIHTGRLDTADAWCASLLAEAAARHAPTWRSIFAALRADALLHRGNLPAAIEYATLAVDLVPPEHLGVWAGRPIAVLVRAFTAQGDHAEAAAQLRRPVPRAMLESRFALPYLRASGHHCLAAGRPAEALRHFRHCGTLMRQWGLDFAWLVPWRNDMAAAYLDLGERRRARALATVHLELIGGPERHPSGGVSLRLLAATGDAHHRVPLLRRAVTVARTGSDHLELATALGDLAHAHRSIGDADTAGPLLREAVRLAESCGSSALVRRLRGDRNPPAAPHPPLRAMPGRADALSPAERRVAELAVLGKRNREIAELLEITTSTVEQHLTRVYRKLAVARRGELRFVLAIRETAESAAG
;
A
#
# COMPACT_ATOMS: atom_id res chain seq x y z
N MET A 1 -0.79 55.69 6.38
CA MET A 1 -2.03 55.58 7.14
C MET A 1 -1.62 55.10 8.51
N GLY A 2 -1.95 55.91 9.53
CA GLY A 2 -1.25 55.99 10.80
C GLY A 2 -1.25 54.73 11.63
N ASP A 3 -0.17 54.59 12.32
CA ASP A 3 0.06 53.69 13.45
C ASP A 3 -0.81 54.21 14.61
N GLU A 4 -2.12 53.84 14.60
CA GLU A 4 -2.98 54.08 15.77
C GLU A 4 -2.49 53.14 16.85
N THR A 5 -1.80 53.73 17.83
CA THR A 5 -1.38 53.07 19.06
C THR A 5 -2.63 52.49 19.73
N ILE A 6 -2.90 51.21 19.53
CA ILE A 6 -3.98 50.45 20.15
C ILE A 6 -3.68 50.44 21.66
N THR A 7 -4.29 51.35 22.41
CA THR A 7 -4.17 51.42 23.86
C THR A 7 -4.91 50.22 24.47
N ALA A 8 -4.15 49.27 25.03
CA ALA A 8 -4.71 48.14 25.78
C ALA A 8 -5.21 48.60 27.15
N PRO A 9 -6.15 47.89 27.79
CA PRO A 9 -6.58 48.19 29.15
C PRO A 9 -5.39 48.29 30.10
N PRO A 10 -5.37 49.28 31.02
CA PRO A 10 -4.21 49.57 31.89
C PRO A 10 -3.88 48.38 32.81
N ARG A 11 -2.58 48.10 32.98
CA ARG A 11 -2.01 47.02 33.82
C ARG A 11 -2.25 47.20 35.33
N GLY A 12 -2.86 48.28 35.80
CA GLY A 12 -3.17 48.55 37.19
C GLY A 12 -4.59 49.04 37.31
N GLY A 13 -5.47 48.24 37.89
CA GLY A 13 -6.85 48.62 38.03
C GLY A 13 -7.68 47.61 38.83
N ASP A 14 -8.94 47.89 38.95
CA ASP A 14 -9.95 47.03 39.56
C ASP A 14 -9.80 45.56 39.15
N PRO A 15 -9.62 44.63 40.09
CA PRO A 15 -9.51 43.21 39.83
C PRO A 15 -10.67 42.64 38.99
N ASP A 16 -11.86 43.24 39.12
CA ASP A 16 -13.03 42.86 38.36
C ASP A 16 -12.88 43.16 36.86
N ARG A 17 -12.29 44.33 36.54
CA ARG A 17 -11.99 44.72 35.15
C ARG A 17 -11.00 43.79 34.49
N LEU A 18 -9.95 43.38 35.24
CA LEU A 18 -8.97 42.41 34.72
C LEU A 18 -9.59 41.06 34.49
N ARG A 19 -10.42 40.56 35.42
CA ARG A 19 -11.15 39.27 35.25
C ARG A 19 -12.15 39.31 34.09
N ALA A 20 -12.87 40.40 33.92
CA ALA A 20 -13.77 40.63 32.84
C ALA A 20 -13.05 40.67 31.48
N ALA A 21 -11.95 41.46 31.41
CA ALA A 21 -11.13 41.50 30.17
C ALA A 21 -10.56 40.14 29.80
N ALA A 22 -10.03 39.37 30.75
CA ALA A 22 -9.52 38.05 30.56
C ALA A 22 -10.62 37.07 30.06
N ALA A 23 -11.81 37.15 30.65
CA ALA A 23 -12.95 36.30 30.23
C ALA A 23 -13.40 36.59 28.79
N VAL A 24 -13.53 37.89 28.45
CA VAL A 24 -13.89 38.29 27.06
C VAL A 24 -12.79 37.90 26.07
N ALA A 25 -11.51 38.07 26.43
CA ALA A 25 -10.38 37.70 25.56
C ALA A 25 -10.32 36.21 25.32
N VAL A 26 -10.59 35.38 26.32
CA VAL A 26 -10.63 33.92 26.21
C VAL A 26 -11.82 33.47 25.39
N LEU A 27 -13.02 33.99 25.61
CA LEU A 27 -14.25 33.64 24.87
C LEU A 27 -14.25 34.14 23.42
N GLY A 28 -13.57 35.27 23.18
CA GLY A 28 -13.39 35.82 21.83
C GLY A 28 -14.75 36.08 21.11
N GLY A 29 -14.96 35.44 19.97
CA GLY A 29 -16.19 35.56 19.18
C GLY A 29 -17.45 35.02 19.85
N ASP A 30 -17.31 34.12 20.82
CA ASP A 30 -18.40 33.48 21.56
C ASP A 30 -18.75 34.19 22.86
N ALA A 31 -18.10 35.35 23.14
CA ALA A 31 -18.36 36.14 24.34
C ALA A 31 -19.79 36.68 24.37
N THR A 32 -20.46 36.42 25.48
CA THR A 32 -21.74 37.02 25.86
C THR A 32 -21.65 37.51 27.31
N VAL A 33 -22.53 38.44 27.71
CA VAL A 33 -22.57 38.90 29.11
C VAL A 33 -22.66 37.71 30.07
N GLN A 34 -23.51 36.74 29.77
CA GLN A 34 -23.75 35.56 30.61
C GLN A 34 -22.50 34.66 30.72
N LEU A 35 -21.85 34.34 29.59
CA LEU A 35 -20.67 33.49 29.54
C LEU A 35 -19.46 34.20 30.17
N SER A 36 -19.32 35.52 29.91
CA SER A 36 -18.23 36.31 30.48
C SER A 36 -18.40 36.46 32.00
N ALA A 37 -19.61 36.64 32.51
CA ALA A 37 -19.93 36.63 33.91
C ALA A 37 -19.58 35.33 34.62
N ALA A 38 -20.03 34.23 34.05
CA ALA A 38 -19.74 32.88 34.56
C ALA A 38 -18.24 32.57 34.56
N LEU A 39 -17.52 32.92 33.49
CA LEU A 39 -16.08 32.68 33.38
C LEU A 39 -15.26 33.59 34.29
N ALA A 40 -15.63 34.87 34.40
CA ALA A 40 -14.97 35.84 35.31
C ALA A 40 -15.28 35.59 36.79
N GLY A 41 -16.35 34.84 37.09
CA GLY A 41 -16.85 34.71 38.48
C GLY A 41 -17.43 36.01 39.03
N LEU A 42 -18.15 36.76 38.17
CA LEU A 42 -18.79 38.02 38.49
C LEU A 42 -20.30 37.91 38.21
N ASP A 43 -21.07 38.77 38.85
CA ASP A 43 -22.50 38.85 38.48
C ASP A 43 -22.70 39.57 37.14
N SER A 44 -23.84 39.32 36.50
CA SER A 44 -24.14 39.86 35.16
C SER A 44 -24.32 41.40 35.15
N GLY A 45 -24.64 42.01 36.27
CA GLY A 45 -24.72 43.47 36.40
C GLY A 45 -23.31 44.10 36.38
N ARG A 46 -22.40 43.51 37.13
CA ARG A 46 -21.00 43.98 37.20
C ARG A 46 -20.29 43.81 35.84
N ILE A 47 -20.49 42.67 35.16
CA ILE A 47 -19.94 42.46 33.79
C ILE A 47 -20.49 43.49 32.83
N ARG A 48 -21.80 43.77 32.82
CA ARG A 48 -22.41 44.80 31.96
C ARG A 48 -21.79 46.18 32.20
N SER A 49 -21.60 46.56 33.47
CA SER A 49 -20.96 47.83 33.81
C SER A 49 -19.53 47.92 33.26
N VAL A 50 -18.71 46.86 33.46
CA VAL A 50 -17.32 46.83 32.96
C VAL A 50 -17.30 46.82 31.40
N LEU A 51 -18.18 46.10 30.75
CA LEU A 51 -18.24 46.11 29.28
C LEU A 51 -18.71 47.42 28.70
N ALA A 52 -19.60 48.18 29.42
CA ALA A 52 -19.96 49.52 29.05
C ALA A 52 -18.75 50.49 29.14
N ASP A 53 -17.98 50.43 30.23
CA ASP A 53 -16.73 51.19 30.34
C ASP A 53 -15.74 50.87 29.21
N PHE A 54 -15.62 49.59 28.84
CA PHE A 54 -14.74 49.15 27.74
C PHE A 54 -15.27 49.63 26.38
N ALA A 55 -16.60 49.70 26.19
CA ALA A 55 -17.22 50.20 24.97
C ALA A 55 -17.02 51.72 24.84
N GLU A 56 -17.16 52.48 25.95
CA GLU A 56 -16.85 53.92 25.97
C GLU A 56 -15.39 54.20 25.62
N ALA A 57 -14.48 53.31 26.04
CA ALA A 57 -13.05 53.40 25.72
C ALA A 57 -12.73 52.91 24.28
N GLY A 58 -13.72 52.42 23.50
CA GLY A 58 -13.52 51.87 22.15
C GLY A 58 -12.85 50.51 22.11
N TRP A 59 -12.70 49.78 23.21
CA TRP A 59 -12.04 48.49 23.27
C TRP A 59 -12.96 47.33 22.95
N VAL A 60 -14.27 47.44 23.23
CA VAL A 60 -15.27 46.40 23.08
C VAL A 60 -16.41 46.88 22.18
N GLU A 61 -16.82 46.04 21.23
CA GLU A 61 -18.00 46.20 20.40
C GLU A 61 -18.83 44.91 20.43
N ARG A 62 -20.12 45.00 20.70
CA ARG A 62 -21.03 43.86 20.78
C ARG A 62 -20.51 42.70 21.66
N GLU A 63 -20.10 43.06 22.89
CA GLU A 63 -19.66 42.14 23.94
C GLU A 63 -18.29 41.46 23.67
N ARG A 64 -17.57 41.82 22.63
CA ARG A 64 -16.25 41.29 22.25
C ARG A 64 -15.27 42.42 21.98
N PHE A 65 -13.97 42.13 22.05
CA PHE A 65 -12.96 43.15 21.72
C PHE A 65 -13.10 43.61 20.25
N ALA A 66 -13.07 44.92 20.07
CA ALA A 66 -13.21 45.54 18.75
C ALA A 66 -12.07 45.17 17.78
N HIS A 67 -10.88 44.87 18.34
CA HIS A 67 -9.74 44.45 17.56
C HIS A 67 -9.03 43.23 18.19
N PRO A 68 -8.64 42.21 17.38
CA PRO A 68 -7.98 41.00 17.87
C PRO A 68 -6.68 41.26 18.64
N ALA A 69 -5.95 42.33 18.32
CA ALA A 69 -4.72 42.71 19.01
C ALA A 69 -4.96 43.07 20.48
N ILE A 70 -6.12 43.62 20.85
CA ILE A 70 -6.48 43.92 22.22
C ILE A 70 -6.64 42.63 23.03
N ALA A 71 -7.40 41.68 22.49
CA ALA A 71 -7.56 40.35 23.11
C ALA A 71 -6.21 39.64 23.27
N ALA A 72 -5.37 39.64 22.23
CA ALA A 72 -4.05 39.06 22.27
C ALA A 72 -3.17 39.68 23.35
N ARG A 73 -3.22 41.01 23.48
CA ARG A 73 -2.47 41.71 24.50
C ARG A 73 -2.93 41.34 25.91
N VAL A 74 -4.24 41.30 26.15
CA VAL A 74 -4.82 40.89 27.45
C VAL A 74 -4.37 39.46 27.79
N LEU A 75 -4.36 38.54 26.84
CA LEU A 75 -3.93 37.16 27.05
C LEU A 75 -2.42 37.04 27.30
N LEU A 76 -1.59 37.87 26.65
CA LEU A 76 -0.14 37.92 26.88
C LEU A 76 0.22 38.45 28.26
N ASP A 77 -0.59 39.32 28.81
CA ASP A 77 -0.35 39.90 30.16
C ASP A 77 -0.76 38.92 31.29
N LEU A 78 -1.48 37.82 30.96
CA LEU A 78 -1.81 36.78 31.94
C LEU A 78 -0.66 35.79 32.10
N PRO A 79 -0.37 35.34 33.33
CA PRO A 79 0.53 34.22 33.58
C PRO A 79 0.03 32.97 32.81
N ASP A 80 0.96 32.19 32.27
CA ASP A 80 0.64 30.99 31.45
C ASP A 80 -0.29 30.01 32.18
N GLU A 81 -0.08 29.79 33.46
CA GLU A 81 -0.90 28.90 34.28
C GLU A 81 -2.34 29.43 34.40
N GLN A 82 -2.50 30.72 34.68
CA GLN A 82 -3.82 31.34 34.78
C GLN A 82 -4.56 31.36 33.45
N ARG A 83 -3.84 31.59 32.36
CA ARG A 83 -4.41 31.51 31.00
C ARG A 83 -4.92 30.10 30.68
N ARG A 84 -4.12 29.07 30.99
CA ARG A 84 -4.54 27.65 30.79
C ARG A 84 -5.75 27.31 31.65
N GLU A 85 -5.77 27.73 32.92
CA GLU A 85 -6.92 27.48 33.79
C GLU A 85 -8.19 28.13 33.25
N LEU A 86 -8.12 29.38 32.78
CA LEU A 86 -9.25 30.09 32.19
C LEU A 86 -9.76 29.39 30.94
N HIS A 87 -8.88 28.92 30.04
CA HIS A 87 -9.28 28.13 28.90
C HIS A 87 -9.93 26.79 29.31
N GLY A 88 -9.45 26.14 30.35
CA GLY A 88 -10.07 24.92 30.89
C GLY A 88 -11.48 25.16 31.42
N ARG A 89 -11.67 26.27 32.18
CA ARG A 89 -13.01 26.70 32.67
C ARG A 89 -13.92 27.11 31.51
N ALA A 90 -13.42 27.79 30.49
CA ALA A 90 -14.17 28.17 29.30
C ALA A 90 -14.63 26.90 28.53
N ALA A 91 -13.76 25.93 28.35
CA ALA A 91 -14.12 24.65 27.72
C ALA A 91 -15.26 23.95 28.44
N GLU A 92 -15.22 23.89 29.77
CA GLU A 92 -16.29 23.28 30.57
C GLU A 92 -17.60 24.04 30.46
N LEU A 93 -17.56 25.37 30.52
CA LEU A 93 -18.71 26.25 30.41
C LEU A 93 -19.39 26.11 29.04
N LEU A 94 -18.61 26.19 27.96
CA LEU A 94 -19.08 26.07 26.59
C LEU A 94 -19.63 24.68 26.29
N HIS A 95 -18.97 23.64 26.83
CA HIS A 95 -19.49 22.26 26.70
C HIS A 95 -20.87 22.09 27.35
N ARG A 96 -21.05 22.60 28.57
CA ARG A 96 -22.34 22.59 29.28
C ARG A 96 -23.42 23.41 28.56
N SER A 97 -23.01 24.48 27.89
CA SER A 97 -23.90 25.36 27.11
C SER A 97 -24.20 24.81 25.71
N GLY A 98 -23.71 23.62 25.35
CA GLY A 98 -24.00 22.96 24.07
C GLY A 98 -23.29 23.54 22.86
N PHE A 99 -22.16 24.21 23.05
CA PHE A 99 -21.36 24.75 21.93
C PHE A 99 -20.76 23.65 21.04
N PRO A 100 -20.45 23.94 19.78
CA PRO A 100 -19.84 23.00 18.86
C PRO A 100 -18.52 22.39 19.42
N CYS A 101 -18.30 21.10 19.16
CA CYS A 101 -17.11 20.40 19.65
C CYS A 101 -15.80 21.05 19.17
N THR A 102 -15.79 21.72 18.04
CA THR A 102 -14.61 22.44 17.50
C THR A 102 -14.21 23.63 18.36
N VAL A 103 -15.19 24.40 18.81
CA VAL A 103 -14.95 25.56 19.73
C VAL A 103 -14.42 25.07 21.07
N VAL A 104 -15.10 24.08 21.66
CA VAL A 104 -14.69 23.50 22.94
C VAL A 104 -13.30 22.87 22.86
N ALA A 105 -12.99 22.18 21.76
CA ALA A 105 -11.68 21.58 21.53
C ALA A 105 -10.56 22.63 21.43
N GLY A 106 -10.81 23.79 20.81
CA GLY A 106 -9.86 24.91 20.77
C GLY A 106 -9.44 25.36 22.18
N HIS A 107 -10.42 25.49 23.08
CA HIS A 107 -10.13 25.83 24.48
C HIS A 107 -9.42 24.71 25.24
N LEU A 108 -9.76 23.43 25.00
CA LEU A 108 -9.05 22.29 25.59
C LEU A 108 -7.57 22.25 25.14
N LEU A 109 -7.30 22.53 23.87
CA LEU A 109 -5.92 22.61 23.34
C LEU A 109 -5.16 23.77 23.99
N ALA A 110 -5.76 24.96 24.12
CA ALA A 110 -5.16 26.14 24.76
C ALA A 110 -4.92 25.89 26.25
N ALA A 111 -5.78 25.14 26.92
CA ALA A 111 -5.57 24.72 28.31
C ALA A 111 -4.43 23.70 28.46
N GLY A 112 -4.15 22.90 27.40
CA GLY A 112 -3.20 21.80 27.42
C GLY A 112 -3.58 20.64 28.33
N ASP A 113 -4.79 20.64 28.87
CA ASP A 113 -5.33 19.65 29.80
C ASP A 113 -6.78 19.29 29.45
N ALA A 114 -7.11 18.02 29.64
CA ALA A 114 -8.43 17.49 29.33
C ALA A 114 -8.84 16.38 30.34
N ARG A 115 -8.67 16.65 31.64
CA ARG A 115 -8.89 15.64 32.71
C ARG A 115 -10.32 15.20 32.87
N SER A 116 -11.29 15.92 32.31
CA SER A 116 -12.71 15.55 32.38
C SER A 116 -13.06 14.39 31.47
N THR A 117 -13.95 13.51 31.91
CA THR A 117 -14.37 12.30 31.14
C THR A 117 -15.03 12.62 29.81
N TRP A 118 -15.64 13.77 29.66
CA TRP A 118 -16.27 14.24 28.42
C TRP A 118 -15.24 14.81 27.42
N ALA A 119 -14.11 15.37 27.90
CA ALA A 119 -13.16 16.10 27.08
C ALA A 119 -12.53 15.23 25.97
N ALA A 120 -12.15 14.00 26.29
CA ALA A 120 -11.62 13.07 25.30
C ALA A 120 -12.62 12.79 24.15
N ARG A 121 -13.93 12.70 24.46
CA ARG A 121 -14.96 12.50 23.43
C ARG A 121 -15.14 13.72 22.55
N VAL A 122 -15.13 14.91 23.13
CA VAL A 122 -15.20 16.19 22.39
C VAL A 122 -14.02 16.34 21.45
N LEU A 123 -12.79 16.09 21.96
CA LEU A 123 -11.57 16.16 21.15
C LEU A 123 -11.59 15.16 19.99
N VAL A 124 -12.04 13.92 20.20
CA VAL A 124 -12.18 12.92 19.14
C VAL A 124 -13.22 13.36 18.11
N ALA A 125 -14.40 13.87 18.54
CA ALA A 125 -15.43 14.35 17.62
C ALA A 125 -14.96 15.59 16.82
N SER A 126 -14.17 16.48 17.45
CA SER A 126 -13.57 17.60 16.76
C SER A 126 -12.49 17.16 15.77
N ALA A 127 -11.65 16.19 16.14
CA ALA A 127 -10.65 15.62 15.25
C ALA A 127 -11.29 14.94 14.02
N ASP A 128 -12.42 14.26 14.18
CA ASP A 128 -13.17 13.68 13.04
C ASP A 128 -13.63 14.77 12.07
N ARG A 129 -14.07 15.93 12.55
CA ARG A 129 -14.40 17.08 11.71
C ARG A 129 -13.17 17.70 11.04
N ALA A 130 -12.08 17.85 11.78
CA ALA A 130 -10.83 18.35 11.23
C ALA A 130 -10.31 17.44 10.10
N LEU A 131 -10.40 16.10 10.27
CA LEU A 131 -10.06 15.14 9.22
C LEU A 131 -10.98 15.22 8.00
N ALA A 132 -12.26 15.51 8.20
CA ALA A 132 -13.20 15.72 7.10
C ALA A 132 -12.87 16.98 6.29
N ASN A 133 -12.28 17.99 6.92
CA ASN A 133 -11.82 19.24 6.30
C ASN A 133 -10.34 19.18 5.86
N ASP A 134 -9.69 18.03 5.95
CA ASP A 134 -8.26 17.82 5.64
C ASP A 134 -7.29 18.64 6.53
N GLU A 135 -7.72 19.05 7.72
CA GLU A 135 -6.93 19.73 8.74
C GLU A 135 -6.14 18.72 9.59
N ILE A 136 -5.16 18.06 8.96
CA ILE A 136 -4.47 16.89 9.51
C ILE A 136 -3.71 17.19 10.79
N ASP A 137 -3.04 18.35 10.85
CA ASP A 137 -2.25 18.76 12.03
C ASP A 137 -3.14 19.04 13.23
N SER A 138 -4.24 19.76 13.01
CA SER A 138 -5.24 20.03 14.06
C SER A 138 -5.85 18.71 14.60
N ALA A 139 -6.19 17.78 13.71
CA ALA A 139 -6.68 16.47 14.12
C ALA A 139 -5.66 15.68 14.94
N ALA A 140 -4.39 15.70 14.55
CA ALA A 140 -3.31 15.02 15.28
C ALA A 140 -3.12 15.59 16.68
N GLU A 141 -3.11 16.93 16.83
CA GLU A 141 -2.99 17.61 18.13
C GLU A 141 -4.16 17.28 19.06
N GLN A 142 -5.38 17.32 18.53
CA GLN A 142 -6.60 16.98 19.28
C GLN A 142 -6.59 15.51 19.74
N LEU A 143 -6.22 14.57 18.85
CA LEU A 143 -6.12 13.16 19.18
C LEU A 143 -5.00 12.88 20.21
N GLU A 144 -3.85 13.56 20.12
CA GLU A 144 -2.77 13.39 21.08
C GLU A 144 -3.18 13.94 22.47
N LEU A 145 -3.90 15.06 22.55
CA LEU A 145 -4.46 15.54 23.78
C LEU A 145 -5.52 14.58 24.33
N ALA A 146 -6.42 14.07 23.47
CA ALA A 146 -7.42 13.07 23.86
C ALA A 146 -6.77 11.78 24.39
N TYR A 147 -5.66 11.33 23.79
CA TYR A 147 -4.90 10.17 24.27
C TYR A 147 -4.35 10.39 25.68
N ARG A 148 -3.75 11.57 25.93
CA ARG A 148 -3.22 11.94 27.27
C ARG A 148 -4.32 12.05 28.32
N ALA A 149 -5.47 12.58 27.92
CA ALA A 149 -6.65 12.73 28.76
C ALA A 149 -7.38 11.41 29.07
N GLY A 150 -7.25 10.42 28.20
CA GLY A 150 -7.96 9.14 28.28
C GLY A 150 -7.65 8.37 29.56
N ARG A 151 -8.65 8.20 30.44
CA ARG A 151 -8.50 7.43 31.69
C ARG A 151 -8.63 5.94 31.48
N HIS A 152 -9.44 5.51 30.49
CA HIS A 152 -9.66 4.11 30.18
C HIS A 152 -8.70 3.62 29.12
N ALA A 153 -8.10 2.45 29.34
CA ALA A 153 -7.12 1.88 28.44
C ALA A 153 -7.71 1.56 27.04
N ASP A 154 -8.99 1.17 26.99
CA ASP A 154 -9.68 0.86 25.72
C ASP A 154 -9.93 2.13 24.89
N SER A 155 -10.28 3.25 25.53
CA SER A 155 -10.38 4.55 24.85
C SER A 155 -9.04 5.01 24.29
N ARG A 156 -7.96 4.84 25.05
CA ARG A 156 -6.60 5.13 24.56
C ARG A 156 -6.19 4.24 23.39
N ALA A 157 -6.59 2.97 23.42
CA ALA A 157 -6.32 2.04 22.33
C ALA A 157 -7.01 2.46 21.02
N ALA A 158 -8.29 2.87 21.09
CA ALA A 158 -9.02 3.41 19.95
C ALA A 158 -8.36 4.68 19.39
N ILE A 159 -7.97 5.61 20.28
CA ILE A 159 -7.32 6.87 19.88
C ILE A 159 -5.93 6.58 19.26
N ALA A 160 -5.17 5.61 19.79
CA ALA A 160 -3.88 5.22 19.21
C ALA A 160 -4.03 4.70 17.77
N GLY A 161 -5.07 3.90 17.48
CA GLY A 161 -5.38 3.46 16.12
C GLY A 161 -5.67 4.63 15.17
N ARG A 162 -6.44 5.63 15.63
CA ARG A 162 -6.71 6.85 14.84
C ARG A 162 -5.46 7.67 14.58
N LEU A 163 -4.60 7.86 15.60
CA LEU A 163 -3.31 8.54 15.46
C LEU A 163 -2.41 7.85 14.43
N VAL A 164 -2.32 6.52 14.46
CA VAL A 164 -1.57 5.76 13.45
C VAL A 164 -2.15 5.97 12.04
N SER A 165 -3.47 6.01 11.88
CA SER A 165 -4.10 6.27 10.58
C SER A 165 -3.80 7.68 10.06
N VAL A 166 -3.77 8.68 10.94
CA VAL A 166 -3.40 10.07 10.60
C VAL A 166 -1.92 10.16 10.20
N GLU A 167 -1.02 9.54 10.98
CA GLU A 167 0.41 9.48 10.68
C GLU A 167 0.68 8.73 9.37
N TRP A 168 -0.01 7.61 9.15
CA TRP A 168 0.13 6.80 7.94
C TRP A 168 -0.25 7.58 6.68
N ARG A 169 -1.26 8.44 6.75
CA ARG A 169 -1.65 9.30 5.64
C ARG A 169 -0.52 10.23 5.20
N ARG A 170 0.30 10.72 6.14
CA ARG A 170 1.42 11.64 5.89
C ARG A 170 2.73 10.92 5.58
N SER A 171 3.13 10.02 6.47
CA SER A 171 4.38 9.28 6.37
C SER A 171 4.28 8.00 7.21
N PRO A 172 4.04 6.85 6.60
CA PRO A 172 3.92 5.59 7.32
C PRO A 172 5.26 5.22 7.94
N SER A 173 5.24 4.93 9.25
CA SER A 173 6.44 4.47 9.97
C SER A 173 6.08 3.61 11.17
N SER A 174 6.70 2.44 11.28
CA SER A 174 6.59 1.58 12.46
C SER A 174 7.41 2.06 13.65
N ARG A 175 8.22 3.10 13.47
CA ARG A 175 9.10 3.65 14.53
C ARG A 175 8.42 4.74 15.36
N THR A 176 7.23 5.21 14.97
CA THR A 176 6.54 6.27 15.69
C THR A 176 6.07 5.80 17.05
N ARG A 177 5.92 6.76 17.96
CA ARG A 177 5.39 6.51 19.31
C ARG A 177 3.97 5.94 19.25
N ASN A 178 3.16 6.41 18.32
CA ASN A 178 1.76 6.00 18.20
C ASN A 178 1.62 4.59 17.62
N PHE A 179 2.50 4.19 16.70
CA PHE A 179 2.55 2.82 16.23
C PHE A 179 2.87 1.85 17.39
N ARG A 180 3.86 2.16 18.24
CA ARG A 180 4.18 1.35 19.43
C ARG A 180 3.03 1.31 20.45
N ARG A 181 2.26 2.40 20.59
CA ARG A 181 1.04 2.44 21.42
C ARG A 181 -0.02 1.48 20.88
N LEU A 182 -0.21 1.45 19.55
CA LEU A 182 -1.14 0.52 18.89
C LEU A 182 -0.67 -0.93 19.04
N GLU A 183 0.61 -1.22 18.85
CA GLU A 183 1.18 -2.56 19.11
C GLU A 183 0.92 -3.04 20.54
N ALA A 184 1.20 -2.21 21.53
CA ALA A 184 0.93 -2.51 22.93
C ALA A 184 -0.56 -2.74 23.21
N ALA A 185 -1.44 -1.95 22.57
CA ALA A 185 -2.89 -2.13 22.70
C ALA A 185 -3.39 -3.43 22.04
N LEU A 186 -2.80 -3.84 20.93
CA LEU A 186 -3.06 -5.14 20.30
C LEU A 186 -2.61 -6.28 21.20
N TYR A 187 -1.39 -6.21 21.72
CA TYR A 187 -0.83 -7.23 22.62
C TYR A 187 -1.69 -7.42 23.88
N THR A 188 -2.18 -6.34 24.47
CA THR A 188 -3.05 -6.38 25.65
C THR A 188 -4.53 -6.66 25.33
N GLY A 189 -4.87 -6.82 24.05
CA GLY A 189 -6.23 -7.11 23.61
C GLY A 189 -7.24 -5.95 23.81
N ARG A 190 -6.79 -4.71 23.88
CA ARG A 190 -7.63 -3.54 24.20
C ARG A 190 -8.15 -2.78 22.99
N VAL A 191 -7.64 -3.06 21.78
CA VAL A 191 -8.15 -2.42 20.56
C VAL A 191 -9.62 -2.83 20.36
N PRO A 192 -10.57 -1.89 20.17
CA PRO A 192 -11.97 -2.22 19.91
C PRO A 192 -12.15 -3.11 18.67
N TYR A 193 -13.16 -3.98 18.67
CA TYR A 193 -13.44 -4.87 17.54
C TYR A 193 -13.64 -4.14 16.22
N ALA A 194 -14.30 -2.99 16.24
CA ALA A 194 -14.55 -2.17 15.06
C ALA A 194 -13.27 -1.64 14.42
N ASP A 195 -12.20 -1.45 15.21
CA ASP A 195 -10.93 -0.88 14.79
C ASP A 195 -9.88 -1.95 14.40
N LEU A 196 -10.13 -3.24 14.76
CA LEU A 196 -9.22 -4.33 14.45
C LEU A 196 -8.92 -4.48 12.94
N PRO A 197 -9.89 -4.33 12.00
CA PRO A 197 -9.58 -4.41 10.58
C PRO A 197 -8.53 -3.39 10.13
N ALA A 198 -8.65 -2.13 10.54
CA ALA A 198 -7.67 -1.09 10.22
C ALA A 198 -6.30 -1.38 10.88
N ALA A 199 -6.31 -1.83 12.15
CA ALA A 199 -5.08 -2.21 12.85
C ALA A 199 -4.34 -3.36 12.13
N VAL A 200 -5.05 -4.38 11.63
CA VAL A 200 -4.46 -5.46 10.82
C VAL A 200 -3.77 -4.90 9.57
N LEU A 201 -4.43 -4.00 8.84
CA LEU A 201 -3.86 -3.40 7.62
C LEU A 201 -2.59 -2.61 7.94
N HIS A 202 -2.57 -1.81 9.01
CA HIS A 202 -1.38 -1.08 9.45
C HIS A 202 -0.23 -2.01 9.86
N MET A 203 -0.53 -3.10 10.60
CA MET A 203 0.49 -4.08 10.98
C MET A 203 1.10 -4.76 9.76
N LEU A 204 0.27 -5.20 8.81
CA LEU A 204 0.72 -5.88 7.59
C LEU A 204 1.48 -4.95 6.63
N TRP A 205 1.12 -3.67 6.58
CA TRP A 205 1.88 -2.67 5.82
C TRP A 205 3.36 -2.68 6.21
N HIS A 206 3.64 -2.73 7.52
CA HIS A 206 4.99 -2.72 8.06
C HIS A 206 5.60 -4.12 8.25
N GLY A 207 4.89 -5.20 7.90
CA GLY A 207 5.35 -6.57 8.07
C GLY A 207 5.34 -7.07 9.51
N CYS A 208 4.52 -6.47 10.37
CA CYS A 208 4.34 -6.91 11.75
C CYS A 208 3.37 -8.10 11.81
N HIS A 209 3.80 -9.25 11.26
CA HIS A 209 2.97 -10.44 11.06
C HIS A 209 2.37 -11.00 12.35
N GLN A 210 3.16 -11.05 13.43
CA GLN A 210 2.71 -11.60 14.70
C GLN A 210 1.55 -10.78 15.30
N GLN A 211 1.64 -9.47 15.27
CA GLN A 211 0.61 -8.56 15.76
C GLN A 211 -0.65 -8.63 14.89
N ALA A 212 -0.48 -8.74 13.57
CA ALA A 212 -1.57 -8.95 12.64
C ALA A 212 -2.30 -10.27 12.93
N ASP A 213 -1.57 -11.38 13.16
CA ASP A 213 -2.15 -12.69 13.51
C ASP A 213 -2.89 -12.66 14.85
N GLN A 214 -2.37 -11.93 15.85
CA GLN A 214 -3.08 -11.74 17.13
C GLN A 214 -4.41 -11.00 16.94
N ALA A 215 -4.40 -9.93 16.14
CA ALA A 215 -5.61 -9.17 15.83
C ALA A 215 -6.63 -10.00 15.04
N LEU A 216 -6.20 -10.79 14.06
CA LEU A 216 -7.04 -11.71 13.30
C LEU A 216 -7.64 -12.81 14.19
N ALA A 217 -6.84 -13.41 15.07
CA ALA A 217 -7.32 -14.40 16.02
C ALA A 217 -8.36 -13.82 16.98
N ARG A 218 -8.25 -12.54 17.33
CA ARG A 218 -9.21 -11.84 18.16
C ARG A 218 -10.48 -11.52 17.41
N LEU A 219 -10.40 -11.04 16.16
CA LEU A 219 -11.55 -10.87 15.27
C LEU A 219 -12.36 -12.15 15.15
N ALA A 220 -11.68 -13.27 15.03
CA ALA A 220 -12.29 -14.58 14.90
C ALA A 220 -13.05 -15.05 16.14
N ARG A 221 -12.59 -14.69 17.34
CA ARG A 221 -13.18 -15.05 18.63
C ARG A 221 -14.29 -14.12 19.10
N GLY A 222 -14.50 -13.00 18.40
CA GLY A 222 -15.50 -12.01 18.79
C GLY A 222 -16.92 -12.56 18.88
N PRO A 223 -17.82 -11.84 19.59
CA PRO A 223 -19.22 -12.25 19.73
C PRO A 223 -19.84 -12.45 18.34
N ALA A 224 -20.42 -13.63 18.09
CA ALA A 224 -20.93 -14.03 16.78
C ALA A 224 -21.92 -13.03 16.15
N GLY A 225 -22.65 -12.25 16.98
CA GLY A 225 -23.60 -11.24 16.52
C GLY A 225 -23.00 -9.93 16.04
N THR A 226 -21.79 -9.55 16.47
CA THR A 226 -21.19 -8.22 16.16
C THR A 226 -20.42 -8.19 14.84
N LEU A 227 -19.96 -9.33 14.33
CA LEU A 227 -19.11 -9.41 13.15
C LEU A 227 -19.80 -10.08 11.94
N THR A 228 -20.96 -10.68 12.13
CA THR A 228 -21.68 -11.47 11.11
C THR A 228 -22.04 -10.64 9.87
N PHE A 229 -22.11 -9.31 10.00
CA PHE A 229 -22.55 -8.38 8.95
C PHE A 229 -21.70 -7.11 8.89
N SER A 230 -20.38 -7.21 9.05
CA SER A 230 -19.50 -6.03 8.90
C SER A 230 -18.85 -6.01 7.51
N PRO A 231 -19.27 -5.10 6.62
CA PRO A 231 -18.63 -4.94 5.30
C PRO A 231 -17.10 -4.76 5.37
N ARG A 232 -16.61 -4.16 6.48
CA ARG A 232 -15.16 -3.97 6.70
C ARG A 232 -14.44 -5.29 6.96
N VAL A 233 -15.05 -6.23 7.68
CA VAL A 233 -14.44 -7.55 7.92
C VAL A 233 -14.48 -8.40 6.66
N ASP A 234 -15.60 -8.37 5.91
CA ASP A 234 -15.70 -9.04 4.62
C ASP A 234 -14.63 -8.54 3.64
N PHE A 235 -14.46 -7.22 3.59
CA PHE A 235 -13.40 -6.60 2.81
C PHE A 235 -12.01 -7.03 3.28
N LEU A 236 -11.74 -6.98 4.58
CA LEU A 236 -10.44 -7.43 5.11
C LEU A 236 -10.15 -8.87 4.70
N CYS A 237 -11.13 -9.77 4.78
CA CYS A 237 -10.97 -11.17 4.37
C CYS A 237 -10.65 -11.29 2.87
N ALA A 238 -11.38 -10.58 2.02
CA ALA A 238 -11.14 -10.57 0.58
C ALA A 238 -9.77 -9.95 0.24
N TRP A 239 -9.42 -8.85 0.91
CA TRP A 239 -8.14 -8.17 0.79
C TRP A 239 -6.97 -9.06 1.19
N LEU A 240 -7.06 -9.77 2.33
CA LEU A 240 -6.01 -10.68 2.78
C LEU A 240 -5.83 -11.87 1.84
N ARG A 241 -6.94 -12.43 1.32
CA ARG A 241 -6.87 -13.49 0.29
C ARG A 241 -6.16 -13.04 -0.97
N TYR A 242 -6.23 -11.76 -1.28
CA TYR A 242 -5.61 -11.18 -2.47
C TYR A 242 -4.19 -10.69 -2.23
N THR A 243 -3.90 -10.12 -1.04
CA THR A 243 -2.61 -9.48 -0.77
C THR A 243 -1.70 -10.27 0.17
N HIS A 244 -2.26 -10.97 1.16
CA HIS A 244 -1.52 -11.69 2.20
C HIS A 244 -2.12 -13.08 2.48
N PRO A 245 -2.21 -13.96 1.48
CA PRO A 245 -2.86 -15.27 1.61
C PRO A 245 -2.36 -16.12 2.79
N PRO A 246 -1.05 -16.15 3.13
CA PRO A 246 -0.55 -16.97 4.24
C PRO A 246 -1.17 -16.63 5.60
N HIS A 247 -1.59 -15.36 5.81
CA HIS A 247 -2.23 -14.96 7.07
C HIS A 247 -3.66 -15.47 7.17
N LEU A 248 -4.41 -15.37 6.07
CA LEU A 248 -5.79 -15.83 6.08
C LEU A 248 -5.90 -17.37 6.15
N GLU A 249 -4.97 -18.10 5.53
CA GLU A 249 -4.93 -19.56 5.63
C GLU A 249 -4.77 -20.05 7.06
N ARG A 250 -3.94 -19.38 7.87
CA ARG A 250 -3.78 -19.67 9.30
C ARG A 250 -5.06 -19.47 10.11
N HIS A 251 -5.94 -18.61 9.64
CA HIS A 251 -7.20 -18.24 10.30
C HIS A 251 -8.45 -18.66 9.53
N HIS A 252 -8.33 -19.43 8.42
CA HIS A 252 -9.42 -19.71 7.48
C HIS A 252 -10.65 -20.34 8.17
N ARG A 253 -10.47 -21.26 9.13
CA ARG A 253 -11.56 -21.90 9.87
C ARG A 253 -12.41 -20.90 10.65
N LEU A 254 -11.81 -19.81 11.05
CA LEU A 254 -12.43 -18.77 11.88
C LEU A 254 -13.27 -17.80 11.04
N PHE A 255 -12.94 -17.68 9.74
CA PHE A 255 -13.65 -16.80 8.81
C PHE A 255 -14.60 -17.56 7.88
N ALA A 256 -14.41 -18.87 7.65
CA ALA A 256 -15.23 -19.69 6.75
C ALA A 256 -16.71 -19.71 7.14
N ASP A 257 -17.01 -19.84 8.44
CA ASP A 257 -18.39 -19.92 8.94
C ASP A 257 -19.12 -18.58 8.91
N ARG A 258 -18.39 -17.45 8.81
CA ARG A 258 -18.95 -16.09 8.86
C ARG A 258 -19.30 -15.52 7.50
N VAL A 259 -18.63 -15.97 6.43
CA VAL A 259 -18.91 -15.53 5.04
C VAL A 259 -20.24 -16.07 4.52
N ARG A 260 -20.81 -17.12 5.15
CA ARG A 260 -22.01 -17.82 4.68
C ARG A 260 -23.34 -17.24 5.16
N ILE A 261 -23.34 -16.32 6.12
CA ILE A 261 -24.58 -15.84 6.75
C ILE A 261 -24.85 -14.39 6.37
N GLY A 262 -25.78 -14.19 5.43
CA GLY A 262 -26.60 -13.03 5.39
C GLY A 262 -26.59 -12.21 4.10
N ALA A 263 -27.76 -12.12 3.49
CA ALA A 263 -28.12 -11.00 2.63
C ALA A 263 -28.13 -9.73 3.50
N GLY A 264 -27.04 -8.95 3.45
CA GLY A 264 -26.95 -7.66 4.15
C GLY A 264 -28.04 -6.69 3.70
N SER A 265 -28.28 -5.66 4.51
CA SER A 265 -29.20 -4.57 4.19
C SER A 265 -28.82 -3.88 2.87
N THR A 266 -29.70 -3.09 2.27
CA THR A 266 -29.39 -2.28 1.08
C THR A 266 -28.22 -1.35 1.34
N ALA A 267 -28.12 -0.75 2.53
CA ALA A 267 -27.01 0.10 2.94
C ALA A 267 -25.66 -0.65 2.98
N ASP A 268 -25.66 -1.94 3.37
CA ASP A 268 -24.44 -2.77 3.34
C ASP A 268 -23.97 -3.04 1.92
N ARG A 269 -24.90 -3.18 0.95
CA ARG A 269 -24.58 -3.41 -0.47
C ARG A 269 -23.96 -2.18 -1.12
N GLU A 270 -24.31 -0.99 -0.67
CA GLU A 270 -23.79 0.30 -1.16
C GLU A 270 -22.42 0.65 -0.51
N SER A 271 -22.05 -0.04 0.55
CA SER A 271 -20.76 0.17 1.22
C SER A 271 -19.58 -0.06 0.27
N PRO A 272 -18.59 0.87 0.20
CA PRO A 272 -17.38 0.69 -0.61
C PRO A 272 -16.61 -0.58 -0.26
N HIS A 273 -16.61 -0.96 1.02
CA HIS A 273 -15.96 -2.18 1.49
C HIS A 273 -16.63 -3.43 0.93
N ARG A 274 -17.97 -3.46 0.89
CA ARG A 274 -18.69 -4.61 0.33
C ARG A 274 -18.45 -4.73 -1.17
N GLN A 275 -18.58 -3.62 -1.88
CA GLN A 275 -18.34 -3.58 -3.33
C GLN A 275 -16.89 -4.02 -3.66
N ALA A 276 -15.90 -3.54 -2.91
CA ALA A 276 -14.51 -3.94 -3.10
C ALA A 276 -14.26 -5.42 -2.75
N ALA A 277 -14.91 -5.95 -1.71
CA ALA A 277 -14.85 -7.37 -1.38
C ALA A 277 -15.40 -8.25 -2.51
N ASP A 278 -16.52 -7.84 -3.10
CA ASP A 278 -17.14 -8.54 -4.23
C ASP A 278 -16.23 -8.48 -5.48
N LEU A 279 -15.60 -7.32 -5.78
CA LEU A 279 -14.61 -7.18 -6.86
C LEU A 279 -13.41 -8.13 -6.66
N LEU A 280 -12.80 -8.13 -5.47
CA LEU A 280 -11.64 -8.97 -5.16
C LEU A 280 -12.00 -10.46 -5.20
N THR A 281 -13.22 -10.81 -4.81
CA THR A 281 -13.71 -12.20 -4.90
C THR A 281 -13.93 -12.61 -6.34
N ALA A 282 -14.53 -11.73 -7.17
CA ALA A 282 -14.76 -11.97 -8.60
C ALA A 282 -13.46 -12.01 -9.42
N LEU A 283 -12.42 -11.30 -8.98
CA LEU A 283 -11.08 -11.42 -9.58
C LEU A 283 -10.43 -12.79 -9.33
N ARG A 284 -10.88 -13.58 -8.35
CA ARG A 284 -10.24 -14.86 -7.98
C ARG A 284 -10.80 -16.06 -8.73
N VAL A 285 -11.18 -15.87 -9.98
CA VAL A 285 -11.58 -16.94 -10.90
C VAL A 285 -10.72 -16.87 -12.17
N GLN A 286 -10.57 -18.01 -12.88
CA GLN A 286 -9.77 -18.03 -14.10
C GLN A 286 -10.36 -17.14 -15.21
N HIS A 287 -11.66 -16.98 -15.23
CA HIS A 287 -12.39 -16.15 -16.19
C HIS A 287 -13.26 -15.13 -15.45
N PRO A 288 -12.69 -13.94 -15.12
CA PRO A 288 -13.47 -12.89 -14.48
C PRO A 288 -14.71 -12.50 -15.29
N PRO A 289 -15.82 -12.15 -14.64
CA PRO A 289 -17.03 -11.67 -15.32
C PRO A 289 -16.76 -10.46 -16.22
N VAL A 290 -17.44 -10.38 -17.36
CA VAL A 290 -17.24 -9.32 -18.37
C VAL A 290 -17.59 -7.92 -17.80
N ASP A 291 -18.54 -7.83 -16.88
CA ASP A 291 -19.04 -6.60 -16.26
C ASP A 291 -18.20 -6.14 -15.05
N LEU A 292 -17.13 -6.90 -14.70
CA LEU A 292 -16.30 -6.62 -13.54
C LEU A 292 -15.65 -5.22 -13.61
N ALA A 293 -15.19 -4.83 -14.80
CA ALA A 293 -14.63 -3.50 -15.03
C ALA A 293 -15.66 -2.38 -14.81
N ALA A 294 -16.92 -2.60 -15.23
CA ALA A 294 -18.00 -1.65 -14.99
C ALA A 294 -18.33 -1.53 -13.50
N ALA A 295 -18.29 -2.65 -12.76
CA ALA A 295 -18.47 -2.62 -11.30
C ALA A 295 -17.34 -1.86 -10.60
N ALA A 296 -16.09 -2.02 -11.02
CA ALA A 296 -14.96 -1.25 -10.52
C ALA A 296 -15.12 0.26 -10.78
N GLN A 297 -15.55 0.65 -11.99
CA GLN A 297 -15.81 2.06 -12.35
C GLN A 297 -16.94 2.65 -11.49
N ARG A 298 -18.02 1.91 -11.23
CA ARG A 298 -19.10 2.39 -10.35
C ARG A 298 -18.58 2.67 -8.93
N LEU A 299 -17.76 1.79 -8.38
CA LEU A 299 -17.16 2.00 -7.06
C LEU A 299 -16.31 3.28 -7.04
N LEU A 300 -15.48 3.48 -8.06
CA LEU A 300 -14.64 4.68 -8.19
C LEU A 300 -15.46 5.97 -8.36
N ALA A 301 -16.59 5.91 -9.07
CA ALA A 301 -17.46 7.06 -9.32
C ALA A 301 -18.33 7.44 -8.10
N CYS A 302 -18.67 6.45 -7.25
CA CYS A 302 -19.59 6.69 -6.14
C CYS A 302 -18.89 7.05 -4.82
N HIS A 303 -17.56 6.88 -4.72
CA HIS A 303 -16.85 7.05 -3.46
C HIS A 303 -15.61 7.94 -3.61
N HIS A 304 -15.46 8.89 -2.69
CA HIS A 304 -14.29 9.75 -2.59
C HIS A 304 -13.16 9.10 -1.82
N LEU A 305 -11.94 9.56 -2.08
CA LEU A 305 -10.74 9.12 -1.38
C LEU A 305 -10.80 9.55 0.09
N GLY A 306 -10.57 8.61 1.00
CA GLY A 306 -10.64 8.85 2.43
C GLY A 306 -9.94 7.76 3.23
N PRO A 307 -9.77 7.96 4.55
CA PRO A 307 -9.05 7.02 5.41
C PRO A 307 -9.68 5.61 5.47
N THR A 308 -10.94 5.50 5.13
CA THR A 308 -11.69 4.24 5.15
C THR A 308 -12.00 3.68 3.76
N THR A 309 -11.66 4.41 2.69
CA THR A 309 -12.00 4.02 1.31
C THR A 309 -10.77 3.76 0.44
N VAL A 310 -9.59 4.19 0.86
CA VAL A 310 -8.37 4.10 0.05
C VAL A 310 -8.09 2.69 -0.46
N GLU A 311 -8.16 1.66 0.39
CA GLU A 311 -7.91 0.29 -0.02
C GLU A 311 -9.02 -0.25 -0.96
N ALA A 312 -10.26 0.18 -0.77
CA ALA A 312 -11.37 -0.18 -1.66
C ALA A 312 -11.17 0.41 -3.06
N LEU A 313 -10.74 1.68 -3.14
CA LEU A 313 -10.42 2.33 -4.42
C LEU A 313 -9.19 1.72 -5.09
N VAL A 314 -8.18 1.33 -4.30
CA VAL A 314 -7.03 0.55 -4.79
C VAL A 314 -7.48 -0.78 -5.41
N ALA A 315 -8.39 -1.51 -4.75
CA ALA A 315 -8.92 -2.77 -5.28
C ALA A 315 -9.65 -2.56 -6.62
N ALA A 316 -10.39 -1.46 -6.74
CA ALA A 316 -11.08 -1.14 -7.98
C ALA A 316 -10.12 -0.78 -9.13
N VAL A 317 -9.08 0.01 -8.85
CA VAL A 317 -8.03 0.33 -9.85
C VAL A 317 -7.26 -0.94 -10.26
N ASP A 318 -6.87 -1.79 -9.28
CA ASP A 318 -6.24 -3.09 -9.56
C ASP A 318 -7.13 -3.96 -10.47
N CYS A 319 -8.45 -3.96 -10.23
CA CYS A 319 -9.40 -4.66 -11.07
C CYS A 319 -9.37 -4.15 -12.53
N LEU A 320 -9.33 -2.83 -12.74
CA LEU A 320 -9.22 -2.24 -14.08
C LEU A 320 -7.92 -2.63 -14.78
N ILE A 321 -6.79 -2.60 -14.06
CA ILE A 321 -5.48 -2.99 -14.60
C ILE A 321 -5.52 -4.47 -15.04
N HIS A 322 -6.00 -5.36 -14.17
CA HIS A 322 -6.02 -6.79 -14.43
C HIS A 322 -7.05 -7.24 -15.47
N THR A 323 -8.11 -6.45 -15.70
CA THR A 323 -9.08 -6.67 -16.78
C THR A 323 -8.66 -5.99 -18.10
N GLY A 324 -7.46 -5.41 -18.17
CA GLY A 324 -6.92 -4.77 -19.37
C GLY A 324 -7.54 -3.41 -19.72
N ARG A 325 -8.29 -2.79 -18.79
CA ARG A 325 -8.88 -1.45 -18.98
C ARG A 325 -7.89 -0.35 -18.61
N LEU A 326 -6.73 -0.37 -19.26
CA LEU A 326 -5.56 0.43 -18.88
C LEU A 326 -5.80 1.95 -19.03
N ASP A 327 -6.49 2.38 -20.07
CA ASP A 327 -6.81 3.82 -20.26
C ASP A 327 -7.73 4.34 -19.16
N THR A 328 -8.71 3.53 -18.79
CA THR A 328 -9.63 3.84 -17.69
C THR A 328 -8.91 3.86 -16.34
N ALA A 329 -8.00 2.91 -16.11
CA ALA A 329 -7.18 2.86 -14.91
C ALA A 329 -6.25 4.08 -14.79
N ASP A 330 -5.61 4.50 -15.89
CA ASP A 330 -4.75 5.69 -15.96
C ASP A 330 -5.54 6.96 -15.62
N ALA A 331 -6.74 7.14 -16.24
CA ALA A 331 -7.60 8.28 -15.97
C ALA A 331 -8.06 8.36 -14.51
N TRP A 332 -8.49 7.24 -13.92
CA TRP A 332 -8.87 7.20 -12.51
C TRP A 332 -7.68 7.44 -11.58
N CYS A 333 -6.51 6.88 -11.88
CA CYS A 333 -5.29 7.15 -11.10
C CYS A 333 -4.94 8.65 -11.17
N ALA A 334 -5.07 9.30 -12.32
CA ALA A 334 -4.81 10.74 -12.45
C ALA A 334 -5.74 11.56 -11.55
N SER A 335 -7.05 11.24 -11.54
CA SER A 335 -8.03 11.89 -10.67
C SER A 335 -7.74 11.68 -9.19
N LEU A 336 -7.45 10.43 -8.79
CA LEU A 336 -7.14 10.09 -7.39
C LEU A 336 -5.80 10.68 -6.92
N LEU A 337 -4.83 10.84 -7.81
CA LEU A 337 -3.58 11.55 -7.54
C LEU A 337 -3.83 13.03 -7.24
N ALA A 338 -4.68 13.69 -8.03
CA ALA A 338 -5.06 15.07 -7.82
C ALA A 338 -5.83 15.24 -6.50
N GLU A 339 -6.79 14.34 -6.22
CA GLU A 339 -7.53 14.33 -4.96
C GLU A 339 -6.61 14.11 -3.75
N ALA A 340 -5.66 13.15 -3.83
CA ALA A 340 -4.68 12.89 -2.78
C ALA A 340 -3.75 14.09 -2.53
N ALA A 341 -3.39 14.83 -3.60
CA ALA A 341 -2.60 16.05 -3.48
C ALA A 341 -3.38 17.18 -2.80
N ALA A 342 -4.63 17.40 -3.20
CA ALA A 342 -5.51 18.41 -2.59
C ALA A 342 -5.77 18.12 -1.10
N ARG A 343 -5.82 16.86 -0.73
CA ARG A 343 -6.01 16.40 0.66
C ARG A 343 -4.72 16.31 1.48
N HIS A 344 -3.60 16.79 0.98
CA HIS A 344 -2.30 16.71 1.67
C HIS A 344 -1.96 15.30 2.18
N ALA A 345 -2.14 14.28 1.33
CA ALA A 345 -1.98 12.86 1.66
C ALA A 345 -0.85 12.19 0.84
N PRO A 346 0.44 12.42 1.18
CA PRO A 346 1.57 11.90 0.39
C PRO A 346 1.56 10.39 0.24
N THR A 347 1.15 9.64 1.27
CA THR A 347 1.08 8.17 1.19
C THR A 347 0.03 7.72 0.17
N TRP A 348 -1.16 8.31 0.17
CA TRP A 348 -2.18 7.99 -0.83
C TRP A 348 -1.71 8.37 -2.24
N ARG A 349 -1.07 9.52 -2.36
CA ARG A 349 -0.48 9.97 -3.61
C ARG A 349 0.58 8.99 -4.12
N SER A 350 1.45 8.47 -3.24
CA SER A 350 2.44 7.44 -3.58
C SER A 350 1.79 6.14 -4.06
N ILE A 351 0.72 5.68 -3.38
CA ILE A 351 -0.01 4.47 -3.76
C ILE A 351 -0.59 4.60 -5.17
N PHE A 352 -1.30 5.70 -5.46
CA PHE A 352 -1.92 5.90 -6.78
C PHE A 352 -0.90 6.23 -7.86
N ALA A 353 0.24 6.84 -7.53
CA ALA A 353 1.36 6.97 -8.45
C ALA A 353 1.93 5.61 -8.86
N ALA A 354 2.11 4.70 -7.90
CA ALA A 354 2.57 3.34 -8.19
C ALA A 354 1.57 2.54 -9.04
N LEU A 355 0.26 2.70 -8.81
CA LEU A 355 -0.79 2.07 -9.61
C LEU A 355 -0.82 2.65 -11.03
N ARG A 356 -0.71 3.97 -11.17
CA ARG A 356 -0.63 4.65 -12.47
C ARG A 356 0.59 4.19 -13.24
N ALA A 357 1.74 4.12 -12.58
CA ALA A 357 2.97 3.64 -13.18
C ALA A 357 2.82 2.21 -13.71
N ASP A 358 2.14 1.34 -12.98
CA ASP A 358 1.87 -0.05 -13.39
C ASP A 358 0.94 -0.09 -14.62
N ALA A 359 -0.13 0.69 -14.65
CA ALA A 359 -1.01 0.81 -15.80
C ALA A 359 -0.27 1.33 -17.04
N LEU A 360 0.56 2.37 -16.89
CA LEU A 360 1.37 2.94 -17.98
C LEU A 360 2.43 1.96 -18.50
N LEU A 361 3.05 1.18 -17.61
CA LEU A 361 3.98 0.12 -18.00
C LEU A 361 3.28 -0.92 -18.88
N HIS A 362 2.06 -1.34 -18.52
CA HIS A 362 1.27 -2.29 -19.29
C HIS A 362 0.75 -1.71 -20.62
N ARG A 363 0.62 -0.38 -20.73
CA ARG A 363 0.35 0.31 -22.00
C ARG A 363 1.60 0.44 -22.88
N GLY A 364 2.78 0.18 -22.34
CA GLY A 364 4.04 0.38 -23.04
C GLY A 364 4.56 1.82 -23.00
N ASN A 365 3.98 2.72 -22.21
CA ASN A 365 4.50 4.08 -22.03
C ASN A 365 5.59 4.07 -20.94
N LEU A 366 6.81 3.69 -21.34
CA LEU A 366 7.93 3.51 -20.43
C LEU A 366 8.38 4.81 -19.74
N PRO A 367 8.50 5.96 -20.43
CA PRO A 367 8.91 7.20 -19.79
C PRO A 367 7.96 7.64 -18.67
N ALA A 368 6.66 7.65 -18.94
CA ALA A 368 5.66 8.01 -17.94
C ALA A 368 5.58 6.97 -16.81
N ALA A 369 5.75 5.67 -17.09
CA ALA A 369 5.82 4.64 -16.06
C ALA A 369 6.98 4.87 -15.10
N ILE A 370 8.16 5.26 -15.59
CA ILE A 370 9.33 5.63 -14.78
C ILE A 370 9.03 6.88 -13.96
N GLU A 371 8.47 7.92 -14.57
CA GLU A 371 8.11 9.17 -13.88
C GLU A 371 7.23 8.91 -12.66
N TYR A 372 6.10 8.20 -12.85
CA TYR A 372 5.15 7.95 -11.75
C TYR A 372 5.65 6.93 -10.73
N ALA A 373 6.45 5.94 -11.15
CA ALA A 373 7.07 5.02 -10.20
C ALA A 373 8.17 5.72 -9.36
N THR A 374 8.92 6.65 -9.94
CA THR A 374 9.88 7.51 -9.22
C THR A 374 9.15 8.43 -8.26
N LEU A 375 8.08 9.11 -8.71
CA LEU A 375 7.24 9.92 -7.84
C LEU A 375 6.73 9.11 -6.62
N ALA A 376 6.34 7.85 -6.82
CA ALA A 376 5.86 7.01 -5.74
C ALA A 376 6.92 6.77 -4.65
N VAL A 377 8.17 6.48 -5.05
CA VAL A 377 9.27 6.21 -4.09
C VAL A 377 9.91 7.47 -3.53
N ASP A 378 9.72 8.62 -4.18
CA ASP A 378 10.18 9.93 -3.67
C ASP A 378 9.21 10.51 -2.63
N LEU A 379 7.90 10.33 -2.85
CA LEU A 379 6.88 10.75 -1.87
C LEU A 379 6.96 9.95 -0.57
N VAL A 380 7.18 8.64 -0.67
CA VAL A 380 7.34 7.74 0.47
C VAL A 380 8.51 6.80 0.19
N PRO A 381 9.63 6.95 0.89
CA PRO A 381 10.80 6.09 0.69
C PRO A 381 10.47 4.59 0.86
N PRO A 382 11.15 3.69 0.13
CA PRO A 382 10.86 2.24 0.13
C PRO A 382 10.81 1.61 1.52
N GLU A 383 11.64 2.06 2.47
CA GLU A 383 11.63 1.61 3.85
C GLU A 383 10.35 1.97 4.61
N HIS A 384 9.63 3.00 4.19
CA HIS A 384 8.35 3.42 4.75
C HIS A 384 7.16 2.88 3.94
N LEU A 385 7.35 2.58 2.65
CA LEU A 385 6.34 1.91 1.83
C LEU A 385 6.02 0.49 2.30
N GLY A 386 6.87 -0.09 3.16
CA GLY A 386 6.64 -1.41 3.70
C GLY A 386 6.51 -2.46 2.58
N VAL A 387 5.49 -3.33 2.67
CA VAL A 387 5.29 -4.38 1.67
C VAL A 387 4.93 -3.83 0.27
N TRP A 388 4.41 -2.62 0.19
CA TRP A 388 4.02 -1.98 -1.07
C TRP A 388 5.21 -1.58 -1.95
N ALA A 389 6.42 -1.49 -1.40
CA ALA A 389 7.65 -1.14 -2.13
C ALA A 389 7.88 -2.04 -3.36
N GLY A 390 7.39 -3.27 -3.32
CA GLY A 390 7.54 -4.22 -4.43
C GLY A 390 6.92 -3.77 -5.74
N ARG A 391 5.82 -3.00 -5.71
CA ARG A 391 5.13 -2.54 -6.94
C ARG A 391 5.94 -1.46 -7.69
N PRO A 392 6.22 -0.29 -7.12
CA PRO A 392 6.95 0.76 -7.86
C PRO A 392 8.37 0.32 -8.26
N ILE A 393 9.07 -0.43 -7.40
CA ILE A 393 10.40 -0.97 -7.76
C ILE A 393 10.30 -1.93 -8.95
N ALA A 394 9.29 -2.82 -8.99
CA ALA A 394 9.08 -3.72 -10.12
C ALA A 394 8.81 -2.95 -11.43
N VAL A 395 8.04 -1.87 -11.38
CA VAL A 395 7.79 -1.01 -12.55
C VAL A 395 9.09 -0.38 -13.03
N LEU A 396 9.89 0.23 -12.13
CA LEU A 396 11.18 0.83 -12.48
C LEU A 396 12.13 -0.18 -13.12
N VAL A 397 12.27 -1.36 -12.51
CA VAL A 397 13.14 -2.43 -13.05
C VAL A 397 12.69 -2.85 -14.44
N ARG A 398 11.40 -3.07 -14.66
CA ARG A 398 10.87 -3.50 -15.97
C ARG A 398 11.01 -2.41 -17.03
N ALA A 399 10.70 -1.17 -16.67
CA ALA A 399 10.75 -0.05 -17.60
C ALA A 399 12.20 0.26 -18.02
N PHE A 400 13.14 0.36 -17.08
CA PHE A 400 14.56 0.54 -17.40
C PHE A 400 15.13 -0.64 -18.20
N THR A 401 14.74 -1.88 -17.87
CA THR A 401 15.13 -3.05 -18.67
C THR A 401 14.62 -2.96 -20.11
N ALA A 402 13.37 -2.55 -20.31
CA ALA A 402 12.78 -2.37 -21.65
C ALA A 402 13.38 -1.18 -22.43
N GLN A 403 13.88 -0.17 -21.75
CA GLN A 403 14.69 0.91 -22.36
C GLN A 403 16.11 0.42 -22.70
N GLY A 404 16.59 -0.64 -22.07
CA GLY A 404 17.97 -1.14 -22.20
C GLY A 404 18.94 -0.49 -21.22
N ASP A 405 18.44 0.22 -20.23
CA ASP A 405 19.23 0.77 -19.13
C ASP A 405 19.35 -0.25 -17.99
N HIS A 406 20.22 -1.24 -18.24
CA HIS A 406 20.44 -2.33 -17.29
C HIS A 406 21.13 -1.86 -15.99
N ALA A 407 21.86 -0.74 -16.03
CA ALA A 407 22.54 -0.20 -14.86
C ALA A 407 21.51 0.34 -13.84
N GLU A 408 20.56 1.15 -14.33
CA GLU A 408 19.48 1.67 -13.50
C GLU A 408 18.54 0.56 -13.02
N ALA A 409 18.16 -0.39 -13.89
CA ALA A 409 17.38 -1.56 -13.48
C ALA A 409 18.05 -2.32 -12.33
N ALA A 410 19.37 -2.56 -12.43
CA ALA A 410 20.14 -3.19 -11.37
C ALA A 410 20.23 -2.32 -10.10
N ALA A 411 20.31 -0.98 -10.24
CA ALA A 411 20.30 -0.06 -9.11
C ALA A 411 19.00 -0.16 -8.31
N GLN A 412 17.85 -0.25 -9.00
CA GLN A 412 16.56 -0.44 -8.33
C GLN A 412 16.47 -1.77 -7.57
N LEU A 413 17.00 -2.86 -8.13
CA LEU A 413 17.05 -4.17 -7.46
C LEU A 413 17.97 -4.21 -6.23
N ARG A 414 18.93 -3.29 -6.11
CA ARG A 414 19.80 -3.14 -4.93
C ARG A 414 19.14 -2.40 -3.77
N ARG A 415 18.02 -1.70 -4.01
CA ARG A 415 17.29 -1.03 -2.93
C ARG A 415 16.84 -2.05 -1.88
N PRO A 416 16.97 -1.74 -0.59
CA PRO A 416 16.49 -2.63 0.46
C PRO A 416 14.97 -2.72 0.42
N VAL A 417 14.45 -3.95 0.43
CA VAL A 417 13.00 -4.21 0.54
C VAL A 417 12.71 -4.98 1.83
N PRO A 418 11.57 -4.74 2.48
CA PRO A 418 11.19 -5.48 3.67
C PRO A 418 11.05 -6.99 3.37
N ARG A 419 11.54 -7.84 4.26
CA ARG A 419 11.37 -9.29 4.11
C ARG A 419 9.89 -9.69 3.99
N ALA A 420 9.03 -9.03 4.74
CA ALA A 420 7.59 -9.24 4.72
C ALA A 420 6.97 -9.04 3.32
N MET A 421 7.56 -8.21 2.46
CA MET A 421 7.12 -8.06 1.07
C MET A 421 7.18 -9.39 0.33
N LEU A 422 8.22 -10.22 0.58
CA LEU A 422 8.38 -11.53 -0.06
C LEU A 422 7.35 -12.58 0.41
N GLU A 423 6.65 -12.31 1.50
CA GLU A 423 5.56 -13.14 2.05
C GLU A 423 4.17 -12.61 1.66
N SER A 424 4.11 -11.68 0.74
CA SER A 424 2.89 -11.04 0.23
C SER A 424 2.81 -11.07 -1.29
N ARG A 425 1.63 -10.78 -1.84
CA ARG A 425 1.42 -10.67 -3.30
C ARG A 425 2.41 -9.71 -3.97
N PHE A 426 2.90 -8.70 -3.25
CA PHE A 426 3.83 -7.71 -3.80
C PHE A 426 5.20 -8.28 -4.18
N ALA A 427 5.52 -9.50 -3.73
CA ALA A 427 6.66 -10.27 -4.22
C ALA A 427 6.54 -10.65 -5.70
N LEU A 428 5.31 -10.92 -6.19
CA LEU A 428 5.11 -11.45 -7.53
C LEU A 428 5.60 -10.53 -8.65
N PRO A 429 5.19 -9.24 -8.72
CA PRO A 429 5.72 -8.30 -9.70
C PRO A 429 7.23 -8.06 -9.53
N TYR A 430 7.74 -8.04 -8.29
CA TYR A 430 9.17 -7.87 -8.02
C TYR A 430 10.01 -9.05 -8.53
N LEU A 431 9.59 -10.30 -8.28
CA LEU A 431 10.24 -11.50 -8.80
C LEU A 431 10.18 -11.55 -10.32
N ARG A 432 9.02 -11.21 -10.90
CA ARG A 432 8.86 -11.12 -12.36
C ARG A 432 9.82 -10.10 -12.98
N ALA A 433 9.90 -8.91 -12.40
CA ALA A 433 10.82 -7.86 -12.85
C ALA A 433 12.28 -8.29 -12.78
N SER A 434 12.68 -8.95 -11.68
CA SER A 434 14.02 -9.53 -11.52
C SER A 434 14.32 -10.57 -12.60
N GLY A 435 13.35 -11.43 -12.91
CA GLY A 435 13.46 -12.42 -13.98
C GLY A 435 13.63 -11.79 -15.36
N HIS A 436 12.83 -10.78 -15.69
CA HIS A 436 12.95 -10.06 -16.97
C HIS A 436 14.30 -9.33 -17.10
N HIS A 437 14.79 -8.73 -16.02
CA HIS A 437 16.12 -8.11 -16.02
C HIS A 437 17.23 -9.15 -16.26
N CYS A 438 17.17 -10.31 -15.59
CA CYS A 438 18.11 -11.40 -15.84
C CYS A 438 18.06 -11.90 -17.28
N LEU A 439 16.86 -12.04 -17.86
CA LEU A 439 16.67 -12.49 -19.23
C LEU A 439 17.30 -11.49 -20.22
N ALA A 440 17.00 -10.20 -20.06
CA ALA A 440 17.55 -9.14 -20.91
C ALA A 440 19.09 -9.00 -20.78
N ALA A 441 19.65 -9.38 -19.62
CA ALA A 441 21.08 -9.46 -19.38
C ALA A 441 21.74 -10.76 -19.87
N GLY A 442 21.04 -11.61 -20.65
CA GLY A 442 21.58 -12.87 -21.18
C GLY A 442 21.77 -13.96 -20.13
N ARG A 443 21.00 -13.95 -19.03
CA ARG A 443 21.06 -14.91 -17.94
C ARG A 443 19.75 -15.71 -17.80
N PRO A 444 19.36 -16.50 -18.83
CA PRO A 444 18.05 -17.17 -18.86
C PRO A 444 17.87 -18.22 -17.74
N ALA A 445 18.93 -18.87 -17.30
CA ALA A 445 18.86 -19.83 -16.19
C ALA A 445 18.50 -19.15 -14.86
N GLU A 446 19.02 -17.93 -14.63
CA GLU A 446 18.64 -17.12 -13.46
C GLU A 446 17.21 -16.60 -13.58
N ALA A 447 16.82 -16.14 -14.76
CA ALA A 447 15.46 -15.72 -15.04
C ALA A 447 14.44 -16.83 -14.73
N LEU A 448 14.72 -18.06 -15.16
CA LEU A 448 13.88 -19.24 -14.85
C LEU A 448 13.71 -19.48 -13.35
N ARG A 449 14.75 -19.22 -12.54
CA ARG A 449 14.63 -19.36 -11.08
C ARG A 449 13.61 -18.37 -10.52
N HIS A 450 13.66 -17.11 -10.95
CA HIS A 450 12.72 -16.08 -10.52
C HIS A 450 11.29 -16.37 -10.97
N PHE A 451 11.09 -16.73 -12.22
CA PHE A 451 9.75 -17.04 -12.77
C PHE A 451 9.16 -18.31 -12.16
N ARG A 452 9.97 -19.34 -11.91
CA ARG A 452 9.55 -20.56 -11.23
C ARG A 452 9.15 -20.28 -9.79
N HIS A 453 9.94 -19.46 -9.08
CA HIS A 453 9.60 -19.05 -7.72
C HIS A 453 8.28 -18.27 -7.67
N CYS A 454 8.09 -17.32 -8.59
CA CYS A 454 6.83 -16.60 -8.75
C CYS A 454 5.64 -17.58 -8.95
N GLY A 455 5.75 -18.52 -9.88
CA GLY A 455 4.70 -19.52 -10.13
C GLY A 455 4.47 -20.47 -8.94
N THR A 456 5.50 -20.78 -8.16
CA THR A 456 5.37 -21.59 -6.95
C THR A 456 4.59 -20.85 -5.88
N LEU A 457 4.90 -19.58 -5.62
CA LEU A 457 4.16 -18.74 -4.68
C LEU A 457 2.70 -18.59 -5.12
N MET A 458 2.45 -18.32 -6.40
CA MET A 458 1.08 -18.17 -6.91
C MET A 458 0.24 -19.43 -6.67
N ARG A 459 0.80 -20.62 -6.92
CA ARG A 459 0.11 -21.90 -6.65
C ARG A 459 -0.12 -22.11 -5.15
N GLN A 460 0.91 -21.89 -4.33
CA GLN A 460 0.82 -22.03 -2.87
C GLN A 460 -0.23 -21.13 -2.27
N TRP A 461 -0.40 -19.92 -2.81
CA TRP A 461 -1.32 -18.90 -2.31
C TRP A 461 -2.72 -18.96 -2.92
N GLY A 462 -2.98 -19.91 -3.81
CA GLY A 462 -4.25 -19.97 -4.54
C GLY A 462 -4.50 -18.75 -5.43
N LEU A 463 -3.42 -18.14 -5.95
CA LEU A 463 -3.42 -16.98 -6.85
C LEU A 463 -2.91 -17.34 -8.25
N ASP A 464 -2.89 -18.63 -8.63
CA ASP A 464 -2.38 -19.07 -9.94
C ASP A 464 -3.40 -18.76 -11.05
N PHE A 465 -3.72 -17.47 -11.19
CA PHE A 465 -4.54 -16.95 -12.28
C PHE A 465 -3.63 -16.43 -13.39
N ALA A 466 -3.85 -16.90 -14.61
CA ALA A 466 -2.99 -16.58 -15.74
C ALA A 466 -2.98 -15.07 -16.09
N TRP A 467 -4.07 -14.38 -15.78
CA TRP A 467 -4.20 -12.94 -15.98
C TRP A 467 -3.46 -12.11 -14.91
N LEU A 468 -3.21 -12.65 -13.71
CA LEU A 468 -2.56 -11.88 -12.62
C LEU A 468 -1.07 -11.68 -12.89
N VAL A 469 -0.34 -12.78 -13.12
CA VAL A 469 1.07 -12.77 -13.56
C VAL A 469 1.28 -13.89 -14.55
N PRO A 470 1.63 -13.62 -15.81
CA PRO A 470 1.79 -14.62 -16.87
C PRO A 470 3.16 -15.33 -16.76
N TRP A 471 3.52 -15.85 -15.58
CA TRP A 471 4.81 -16.47 -15.30
C TRP A 471 5.12 -17.67 -16.23
N ARG A 472 4.08 -18.33 -16.79
CA ARG A 472 4.27 -19.41 -17.76
C ARG A 472 4.81 -18.89 -19.09
N ASN A 473 4.30 -17.75 -19.57
CA ASN A 473 4.83 -17.07 -20.75
C ASN A 473 6.26 -16.57 -20.50
N ASP A 474 6.51 -16.02 -19.31
CA ASP A 474 7.85 -15.53 -18.93
C ASP A 474 8.86 -16.70 -18.90
N MET A 475 8.49 -17.88 -18.36
CA MET A 475 9.31 -19.08 -18.42
C MET A 475 9.48 -19.61 -19.85
N ALA A 476 8.43 -19.54 -20.68
CA ALA A 476 8.51 -19.97 -22.08
C ALA A 476 9.52 -19.13 -22.86
N ALA A 477 9.54 -17.80 -22.63
CA ALA A 477 10.55 -16.91 -23.22
C ALA A 477 11.97 -17.32 -22.80
N ALA A 478 12.19 -17.57 -21.50
CA ALA A 478 13.50 -18.00 -21.01
C ALA A 478 13.93 -19.37 -21.53
N TYR A 479 12.99 -20.31 -21.73
CA TYR A 479 13.30 -21.59 -22.37
C TYR A 479 13.61 -21.45 -23.86
N LEU A 480 13.03 -20.49 -24.57
CA LEU A 480 13.40 -20.19 -25.95
C LEU A 480 14.85 -19.71 -26.05
N ASP A 481 15.29 -18.86 -25.13
CA ASP A 481 16.68 -18.37 -25.08
C ASP A 481 17.68 -19.50 -24.76
N LEU A 482 17.25 -20.56 -24.07
CA LEU A 482 18.01 -21.78 -23.83
C LEU A 482 17.92 -22.80 -24.96
N GLY A 483 17.14 -22.55 -26.04
CA GLY A 483 16.91 -23.48 -27.14
C GLY A 483 15.91 -24.59 -26.84
N GLU A 484 15.27 -24.61 -25.67
CA GLU A 484 14.35 -25.65 -25.20
C GLU A 484 12.93 -25.45 -25.74
N ARG A 485 12.77 -25.47 -27.06
CA ARG A 485 11.50 -25.19 -27.77
C ARG A 485 10.31 -26.03 -27.30
N ARG A 486 10.52 -27.32 -26.97
CA ARG A 486 9.42 -28.18 -26.49
C ARG A 486 8.82 -27.69 -25.18
N ARG A 487 9.65 -27.30 -24.20
CA ARG A 487 9.21 -26.78 -22.92
C ARG A 487 8.52 -25.44 -23.08
N ALA A 488 9.08 -24.56 -23.89
CA ALA A 488 8.48 -23.27 -24.21
C ALA A 488 7.08 -23.42 -24.79
N ARG A 489 6.91 -24.35 -25.80
CA ARG A 489 5.62 -24.63 -26.41
C ARG A 489 4.60 -25.11 -25.39
N ALA A 490 4.95 -26.08 -24.55
CA ALA A 490 4.06 -26.63 -23.54
C ALA A 490 3.53 -25.55 -22.59
N LEU A 491 4.41 -24.68 -22.09
CA LEU A 491 4.02 -23.60 -21.17
C LEU A 491 3.13 -22.55 -21.83
N ALA A 492 3.42 -22.12 -23.05
CA ALA A 492 2.61 -21.16 -23.79
C ALA A 492 1.22 -21.75 -24.13
N THR A 493 1.13 -23.05 -24.46
CA THR A 493 -0.14 -23.74 -24.70
C THR A 493 -0.98 -23.78 -23.42
N VAL A 494 -0.40 -24.24 -22.32
CA VAL A 494 -1.10 -24.25 -21.01
C VAL A 494 -1.58 -22.85 -20.60
N HIS A 495 -0.78 -21.80 -20.87
CA HIS A 495 -1.22 -20.44 -20.59
C HIS A 495 -2.45 -20.04 -21.40
N LEU A 496 -2.48 -20.35 -22.70
CA LEU A 496 -3.64 -20.07 -23.56
C LEU A 496 -4.90 -20.82 -23.11
N GLU A 497 -4.77 -22.07 -22.71
CA GLU A 497 -5.88 -22.86 -22.15
C GLU A 497 -6.43 -22.20 -20.87
N LEU A 498 -5.55 -21.77 -19.96
CA LEU A 498 -5.94 -21.16 -18.71
C LEU A 498 -6.65 -19.81 -18.89
N ILE A 499 -6.29 -19.00 -19.89
CA ILE A 499 -6.99 -17.74 -20.17
C ILE A 499 -8.26 -17.94 -21.02
N GLY A 500 -8.55 -19.18 -21.49
CA GLY A 500 -9.73 -19.48 -22.31
C GLY A 500 -9.63 -19.03 -23.77
N GLY A 501 -8.41 -18.93 -24.28
CA GLY A 501 -8.11 -18.52 -25.65
C GLY A 501 -7.43 -17.17 -25.76
N PRO A 502 -6.74 -16.90 -26.88
CA PRO A 502 -5.85 -15.75 -27.02
C PRO A 502 -6.55 -14.39 -27.00
N GLU A 503 -7.83 -14.32 -27.41
CA GLU A 503 -8.61 -13.10 -27.48
C GLU A 503 -9.22 -12.67 -26.13
N ARG A 504 -9.17 -13.55 -25.13
CA ARG A 504 -9.78 -13.33 -23.82
C ARG A 504 -8.96 -12.42 -22.90
N HIS A 505 -7.64 -12.37 -23.11
CA HIS A 505 -6.74 -11.56 -22.30
C HIS A 505 -5.54 -11.09 -23.14
N PRO A 506 -4.99 -9.87 -22.91
CA PRO A 506 -3.83 -9.34 -23.66
C PRO A 506 -2.61 -10.27 -23.68
N SER A 507 -2.36 -11.03 -22.61
CA SER A 507 -1.26 -12.00 -22.56
C SER A 507 -1.37 -13.15 -23.57
N GLY A 508 -2.54 -13.33 -24.22
CA GLY A 508 -2.73 -14.29 -25.29
C GLY A 508 -1.93 -13.97 -26.54
N GLY A 509 -1.77 -12.68 -26.88
CA GLY A 509 -0.87 -12.23 -27.95
C GLY A 509 0.58 -12.67 -27.72
N VAL A 510 1.07 -12.49 -26.49
CA VAL A 510 2.39 -12.97 -26.07
C VAL A 510 2.52 -14.49 -26.25
N SER A 511 1.51 -15.27 -25.82
CA SER A 511 1.53 -16.72 -25.97
C SER A 511 1.58 -17.17 -27.44
N LEU A 512 0.80 -16.51 -28.31
CA LEU A 512 0.81 -16.80 -29.76
C LEU A 512 2.20 -16.50 -30.37
N ARG A 513 2.83 -15.41 -29.97
CA ARG A 513 4.18 -15.03 -30.41
C ARG A 513 5.23 -16.04 -29.96
N LEU A 514 5.14 -16.51 -28.70
CA LEU A 514 6.00 -17.57 -28.17
C LEU A 514 5.80 -18.89 -28.88
N LEU A 515 4.54 -19.29 -29.19
CA LEU A 515 4.23 -20.49 -29.97
C LEU A 515 4.78 -20.39 -31.39
N ALA A 516 4.67 -19.23 -32.04
CA ALA A 516 5.26 -18.98 -33.35
C ALA A 516 6.80 -19.17 -33.32
N ALA A 517 7.47 -18.73 -32.26
CA ALA A 517 8.91 -18.92 -32.10
C ALA A 517 9.34 -20.38 -31.91
N THR A 518 8.41 -21.26 -31.47
CA THR A 518 8.67 -22.72 -31.35
C THR A 518 8.42 -23.50 -32.63
N GLY A 519 7.71 -22.92 -33.60
CA GLY A 519 7.24 -23.61 -34.84
C GLY A 519 8.14 -23.36 -36.03
N ASP A 520 7.83 -24.08 -37.14
CA ASP A 520 8.46 -23.94 -38.44
C ASP A 520 7.99 -22.65 -39.15
N ALA A 521 8.76 -22.19 -40.16
CA ALA A 521 8.52 -20.92 -40.85
C ALA A 521 7.07 -20.80 -41.40
N HIS A 522 6.50 -21.86 -41.95
CA HIS A 522 5.13 -21.84 -42.48
C HIS A 522 4.04 -21.64 -41.43
N HIS A 523 4.24 -22.09 -40.18
CA HIS A 523 3.29 -21.92 -39.09
C HIS A 523 3.45 -20.61 -38.36
N ARG A 524 4.58 -19.90 -38.53
CA ARG A 524 4.88 -18.64 -37.82
C ARG A 524 3.96 -17.52 -38.24
N VAL A 525 3.82 -17.30 -39.55
CA VAL A 525 3.09 -16.12 -40.08
C VAL A 525 1.62 -16.10 -39.59
N PRO A 526 0.83 -17.21 -39.72
CA PRO A 526 -0.55 -17.21 -39.21
C PRO A 526 -0.67 -16.90 -37.73
N LEU A 527 0.21 -17.49 -36.88
CA LEU A 527 0.21 -17.25 -35.44
C LEU A 527 0.58 -15.78 -35.09
N LEU A 528 1.57 -15.23 -35.80
CA LEU A 528 2.01 -13.84 -35.57
C LEU A 528 0.99 -12.81 -36.06
N ARG A 529 0.29 -13.09 -37.19
CA ARG A 529 -0.84 -12.22 -37.62
C ARG A 529 -1.93 -12.21 -36.57
N ARG A 530 -2.27 -13.36 -36.01
CA ARG A 530 -3.23 -13.43 -34.90
C ARG A 530 -2.74 -12.72 -33.64
N ALA A 531 -1.45 -12.86 -33.31
CA ALA A 531 -0.83 -12.11 -32.19
C ALA A 531 -0.94 -10.60 -32.37
N VAL A 532 -0.65 -10.09 -33.58
CA VAL A 532 -0.82 -8.68 -33.93
C VAL A 532 -2.28 -8.24 -33.81
N THR A 533 -3.25 -9.06 -34.25
CA THR A 533 -4.68 -8.74 -34.10
C THR A 533 -5.06 -8.62 -32.63
N VAL A 534 -4.65 -9.56 -31.77
CA VAL A 534 -4.89 -9.50 -30.32
C VAL A 534 -4.22 -8.29 -29.70
N ALA A 535 -2.97 -7.99 -30.06
CA ALA A 535 -2.26 -6.83 -29.51
C ALA A 535 -2.87 -5.49 -29.96
N ARG A 536 -3.42 -5.40 -31.17
CA ARG A 536 -4.13 -4.20 -31.68
C ARG A 536 -5.45 -3.92 -30.98
N THR A 537 -6.14 -4.93 -30.50
CA THR A 537 -7.38 -4.77 -29.73
C THR A 537 -7.09 -4.41 -28.27
N GLY A 538 -5.88 -4.66 -27.80
CA GLY A 538 -5.39 -4.30 -26.46
C GLY A 538 -4.71 -2.95 -26.44
N SER A 539 -4.45 -2.45 -25.23
CA SER A 539 -3.76 -1.17 -25.02
C SER A 539 -2.23 -1.31 -24.85
N ASP A 540 -1.65 -2.51 -25.02
CA ASP A 540 -0.20 -2.74 -24.88
C ASP A 540 0.54 -2.47 -26.20
N HIS A 541 0.99 -1.24 -26.37
CA HIS A 541 1.70 -0.79 -27.57
C HIS A 541 3.10 -1.42 -27.70
N LEU A 542 3.75 -1.77 -26.58
CA LEU A 542 5.08 -2.40 -26.62
C LEU A 542 5.00 -3.85 -27.12
N GLU A 543 3.98 -4.58 -26.66
CA GLU A 543 3.71 -5.93 -27.18
C GLU A 543 3.31 -5.88 -28.66
N LEU A 544 2.48 -4.89 -29.06
CA LEU A 544 2.14 -4.70 -30.48
C LEU A 544 3.39 -4.45 -31.34
N ALA A 545 4.29 -3.56 -30.91
CA ALA A 545 5.55 -3.30 -31.61
C ALA A 545 6.40 -4.58 -31.72
N THR A 546 6.44 -5.37 -30.66
CA THR A 546 7.16 -6.64 -30.62
C THR A 546 6.56 -7.67 -31.59
N ALA A 547 5.24 -7.82 -31.60
CA ALA A 547 4.54 -8.75 -32.46
C ALA A 547 4.67 -8.38 -33.96
N LEU A 548 4.59 -7.08 -34.28
CA LEU A 548 4.82 -6.58 -35.64
C LEU A 548 6.26 -6.82 -36.11
N GLY A 549 7.25 -6.63 -35.23
CA GLY A 549 8.65 -6.92 -35.51
C GLY A 549 8.90 -8.41 -35.79
N ASP A 550 8.33 -9.26 -34.94
CA ASP A 550 8.44 -10.72 -35.13
C ASP A 550 7.74 -11.16 -36.43
N LEU A 551 6.58 -10.57 -36.77
CA LEU A 551 5.87 -10.81 -38.03
C LEU A 551 6.68 -10.34 -39.24
N ALA A 552 7.28 -9.13 -39.19
CA ALA A 552 8.15 -8.63 -40.23
C ALA A 552 9.35 -9.57 -40.48
N HIS A 553 9.95 -10.06 -39.39
CA HIS A 553 11.05 -11.01 -39.46
C HIS A 553 10.61 -12.36 -40.10
N ALA A 554 9.43 -12.83 -39.75
CA ALA A 554 8.85 -14.07 -40.34
C ALA A 554 8.62 -13.91 -41.85
N HIS A 555 8.06 -12.77 -42.33
CA HIS A 555 7.90 -12.50 -43.76
C HIS A 555 9.25 -12.41 -44.48
N ARG A 556 10.28 -11.76 -43.88
CA ARG A 556 11.62 -11.78 -44.44
C ARG A 556 12.21 -13.18 -44.61
N SER A 557 11.98 -14.05 -43.63
CA SER A 557 12.52 -15.42 -43.65
C SER A 557 11.93 -16.30 -44.74
N ILE A 558 10.77 -15.95 -45.32
CA ILE A 558 10.14 -16.62 -46.45
C ILE A 558 10.30 -15.84 -47.76
N GLY A 559 11.11 -14.80 -47.81
CA GLY A 559 11.41 -13.99 -49.00
C GLY A 559 10.40 -12.89 -49.33
N ASP A 560 9.38 -12.65 -48.49
CA ASP A 560 8.36 -11.61 -48.68
C ASP A 560 8.84 -10.28 -48.07
N ALA A 561 9.72 -9.59 -48.80
CA ALA A 561 10.30 -8.31 -48.39
C ALA A 561 9.30 -7.16 -48.48
N ASP A 562 8.35 -7.22 -49.39
CA ASP A 562 7.36 -6.18 -49.63
C ASP A 562 6.39 -6.05 -48.45
N THR A 563 5.95 -7.15 -47.88
CA THR A 563 5.13 -7.17 -46.66
C THR A 563 5.96 -6.84 -45.41
N ALA A 564 7.21 -7.30 -45.33
CA ALA A 564 8.05 -7.15 -44.17
C ALA A 564 8.42 -5.68 -43.92
N GLY A 565 8.70 -4.88 -44.96
CA GLY A 565 9.15 -3.50 -44.88
C GLY A 565 8.19 -2.58 -44.10
N PRO A 566 6.92 -2.46 -44.54
CA PRO A 566 5.92 -1.66 -43.83
C PRO A 566 5.70 -2.08 -42.38
N LEU A 567 5.61 -3.38 -42.09
CA LEU A 567 5.46 -3.92 -40.72
C LEU A 567 6.62 -3.52 -39.81
N LEU A 568 7.84 -3.59 -40.32
CA LEU A 568 9.03 -3.20 -39.56
C LEU A 568 9.03 -1.70 -39.26
N ARG A 569 8.65 -0.86 -40.23
CA ARG A 569 8.55 0.58 -40.01
C ARG A 569 7.49 0.93 -38.97
N GLU A 570 6.33 0.25 -38.98
CA GLU A 570 5.28 0.42 -37.95
C GLU A 570 5.80 -0.02 -36.57
N ALA A 571 6.47 -1.17 -36.48
CA ALA A 571 7.07 -1.69 -35.26
C ALA A 571 8.09 -0.72 -34.65
N VAL A 572 8.99 -0.16 -35.46
CA VAL A 572 10.01 0.80 -35.02
C VAL A 572 9.36 2.08 -34.48
N ARG A 573 8.40 2.67 -35.20
CA ARG A 573 7.69 3.87 -34.76
C ARG A 573 6.97 3.66 -33.41
N LEU A 574 6.30 2.50 -33.24
CA LEU A 574 5.66 2.16 -31.98
C LEU A 574 6.69 1.97 -30.87
N ALA A 575 7.79 1.28 -31.12
CA ALA A 575 8.84 1.08 -30.14
C ALA A 575 9.47 2.42 -29.70
N GLU A 576 9.65 3.36 -30.63
CA GLU A 576 10.12 4.74 -30.36
C GLU A 576 9.10 5.50 -29.51
N SER A 577 7.82 5.45 -29.85
CA SER A 577 6.75 6.11 -29.06
C SER A 577 6.61 5.52 -27.65
N CYS A 578 6.91 4.23 -27.47
CA CYS A 578 6.98 3.59 -26.17
C CYS A 578 8.23 3.96 -25.36
N GLY A 579 9.24 4.60 -25.97
CA GLY A 579 10.53 4.88 -25.35
C GLY A 579 11.42 3.64 -25.18
N SER A 580 11.18 2.55 -25.93
CA SER A 580 11.95 1.30 -25.81
C SER A 580 13.16 1.29 -26.76
N SER A 581 14.27 1.89 -26.34
CA SER A 581 15.51 1.89 -27.12
C SER A 581 16.07 0.49 -27.36
N ALA A 582 15.86 -0.44 -26.42
CA ALA A 582 16.27 -1.83 -26.59
C ALA A 582 15.51 -2.53 -27.74
N LEU A 583 14.18 -2.33 -27.82
CA LEU A 583 13.38 -2.88 -28.90
C LEU A 583 13.72 -2.23 -30.24
N VAL A 584 13.92 -0.93 -30.30
CA VAL A 584 14.33 -0.21 -31.51
C VAL A 584 15.64 -0.78 -32.06
N ARG A 585 16.67 -0.91 -31.21
CA ARG A 585 17.96 -1.54 -31.62
C ARG A 585 17.76 -2.95 -32.16
N ARG A 586 16.97 -3.79 -31.46
CA ARG A 586 16.67 -5.16 -31.91
C ARG A 586 15.98 -5.18 -33.27
N LEU A 587 15.01 -4.31 -33.52
CA LEU A 587 14.26 -4.23 -34.77
C LEU A 587 15.13 -3.75 -35.96
N ARG A 588 16.08 -2.84 -35.70
CA ARG A 588 17.02 -2.34 -36.70
C ARG A 588 18.15 -3.34 -36.98
N GLY A 589 18.30 -4.38 -36.19
CA GLY A 589 19.37 -5.37 -36.34
C GLY A 589 20.70 -4.96 -35.77
N ASP A 590 20.71 -3.90 -34.96
CA ASP A 590 21.90 -3.48 -34.25
C ASP A 590 22.26 -4.51 -33.20
N ARG A 591 23.47 -5.09 -33.28
CA ARG A 591 23.97 -6.02 -32.27
C ARG A 591 24.00 -5.29 -30.93
N ASN A 592 23.29 -5.83 -29.96
CA ASN A 592 23.40 -5.37 -28.57
C ASN A 592 24.88 -5.46 -28.16
N PRO A 593 25.55 -4.37 -27.72
CA PRO A 593 26.83 -4.51 -27.06
C PRO A 593 26.64 -5.51 -25.92
N PRO A 594 27.55 -6.48 -25.74
CA PRO A 594 27.47 -7.38 -24.61
C PRO A 594 27.34 -6.49 -23.35
N ALA A 595 26.29 -6.73 -22.55
CA ALA A 595 26.13 -6.05 -21.27
C ALA A 595 27.47 -6.18 -20.55
N ALA A 596 28.08 -5.05 -20.19
CA ALA A 596 29.34 -5.06 -19.45
C ALA A 596 29.17 -6.06 -18.29
N PRO A 597 30.18 -6.88 -17.97
CA PRO A 597 30.08 -7.85 -16.91
C PRO A 597 29.78 -7.08 -15.61
N HIS A 598 28.49 -6.94 -15.31
CA HIS A 598 28.10 -6.44 -14.00
C HIS A 598 28.59 -7.48 -12.98
N PRO A 599 29.24 -7.02 -11.89
CA PRO A 599 29.52 -7.93 -10.80
C PRO A 599 28.21 -8.66 -10.49
N PRO A 600 28.23 -9.99 -10.31
CA PRO A 600 27.01 -10.74 -10.06
C PRO A 600 26.25 -9.94 -9.01
N LEU A 601 24.99 -9.58 -9.33
CA LEU A 601 24.08 -9.05 -8.32
C LEU A 601 24.34 -9.95 -7.12
N ARG A 602 24.91 -9.38 -6.04
CA ARG A 602 25.12 -10.17 -4.83
C ARG A 602 23.83 -10.90 -4.66
N ALA A 603 23.85 -12.20 -5.02
CA ALA A 603 22.80 -13.10 -4.60
C ALA A 603 22.57 -12.68 -3.18
N MET A 604 21.38 -12.21 -2.85
CA MET A 604 21.04 -11.96 -1.44
C MET A 604 21.73 -13.10 -0.74
N PRO A 605 22.78 -12.90 0.11
CA PRO A 605 23.61 -13.99 0.54
C PRO A 605 22.63 -15.03 1.01
N GLY A 606 22.45 -16.06 0.17
CA GLY A 606 21.52 -17.10 0.50
C GLY A 606 22.09 -17.56 1.81
N ARG A 607 21.39 -17.34 2.92
CA ARG A 607 21.87 -17.75 4.24
C ARG A 607 22.38 -19.20 4.18
N ALA A 608 21.94 -19.94 3.16
CA ALA A 608 22.47 -21.26 2.81
C ALA A 608 23.96 -21.27 2.40
N ASP A 609 24.49 -20.21 1.79
CA ASP A 609 25.93 -20.15 1.46
C ASP A 609 26.81 -19.82 2.67
N ALA A 610 26.20 -19.37 3.76
CA ALA A 610 26.86 -19.20 5.06
C ALA A 610 27.01 -20.53 5.85
N LEU A 611 26.39 -21.62 5.37
CA LEU A 611 26.50 -22.93 6.02
C LEU A 611 27.80 -23.62 5.62
N SER A 612 28.51 -24.19 6.62
CA SER A 612 29.60 -25.09 6.30
C SER A 612 29.09 -26.38 5.62
N PRO A 613 29.93 -27.15 4.92
CA PRO A 613 29.52 -28.40 4.29
C PRO A 613 28.83 -29.38 5.23
N ALA A 614 29.25 -29.45 6.49
CA ALA A 614 28.64 -30.30 7.52
C ALA A 614 27.27 -29.75 7.98
N GLU A 615 27.18 -28.45 8.23
CA GLU A 615 25.91 -27.80 8.58
C GLU A 615 24.87 -27.94 7.44
N ARG A 616 25.31 -27.86 6.20
CA ARG A 616 24.47 -28.04 5.02
C ARG A 616 23.90 -29.45 4.95
N ARG A 617 24.72 -30.50 5.03
CA ARG A 617 24.28 -31.89 5.02
C ARG A 617 23.26 -32.19 6.13
N VAL A 618 23.53 -31.72 7.36
CA VAL A 618 22.61 -31.88 8.48
C VAL A 618 21.27 -31.16 8.18
N ALA A 619 21.31 -29.95 7.61
CA ALA A 619 20.13 -29.19 7.30
C ALA A 619 19.29 -29.82 6.16
N GLU A 620 19.93 -30.38 5.13
CA GLU A 620 19.28 -31.12 4.03
C GLU A 620 18.54 -32.37 4.54
N LEU A 621 19.17 -33.16 5.35
CA LEU A 621 18.55 -34.34 5.99
C LEU A 621 17.41 -33.94 6.92
N ALA A 622 17.52 -32.80 7.60
CA ALA A 622 16.45 -32.26 8.43
C ALA A 622 15.25 -31.80 7.61
N VAL A 623 15.45 -31.24 6.40
CA VAL A 623 14.40 -30.88 5.43
C VAL A 623 13.69 -32.12 4.90
N LEU A 624 14.41 -33.21 4.67
CA LEU A 624 13.85 -34.52 4.28
C LEU A 624 13.05 -35.22 5.39
N GLY A 625 12.87 -34.55 6.54
CA GLY A 625 12.05 -35.07 7.64
C GLY A 625 12.77 -36.07 8.56
N LYS A 626 14.06 -36.33 8.35
CA LYS A 626 14.83 -37.28 9.18
C LYS A 626 14.95 -36.80 10.61
N ARG A 627 14.75 -37.66 11.61
CA ARG A 627 14.93 -37.32 13.04
C ARG A 627 16.41 -37.13 13.38
N ASN A 628 16.73 -36.39 14.44
CA ASN A 628 18.12 -36.12 14.82
C ASN A 628 18.95 -37.40 14.99
N ARG A 629 18.36 -38.49 15.51
CA ARG A 629 18.99 -39.79 15.65
C ARG A 629 19.29 -40.42 14.28
N GLU A 630 18.38 -40.38 13.34
CA GLU A 630 18.57 -40.88 11.96
C GLU A 630 19.65 -40.08 11.23
N ILE A 631 19.71 -38.75 11.45
CA ILE A 631 20.77 -37.90 10.89
C ILE A 631 22.13 -38.25 11.48
N ALA A 632 22.17 -38.50 12.79
CA ALA A 632 23.37 -38.89 13.48
C ALA A 632 23.94 -40.23 12.96
N GLU A 633 23.05 -41.21 12.74
CA GLU A 633 23.39 -42.52 12.17
C GLU A 633 23.87 -42.39 10.70
N LEU A 634 23.20 -41.60 9.88
CA LEU A 634 23.55 -41.39 8.45
C LEU A 634 24.85 -40.62 8.23
N LEU A 635 25.20 -39.75 9.16
CA LEU A 635 26.42 -38.92 9.05
C LEU A 635 27.57 -39.41 9.97
N GLU A 636 27.38 -40.52 10.67
CA GLU A 636 28.34 -41.13 11.61
C GLU A 636 28.82 -40.11 12.69
N ILE A 637 27.89 -39.31 13.22
CA ILE A 637 28.16 -38.33 14.28
C ILE A 637 27.19 -38.52 15.46
N THR A 638 27.43 -37.83 16.57
CA THR A 638 26.52 -37.93 17.73
C THR A 638 25.27 -37.08 17.54
N THR A 639 24.18 -37.48 18.20
CA THR A 639 22.93 -36.68 18.21
C THR A 639 23.16 -35.27 18.76
N SER A 640 24.03 -35.11 19.75
CA SER A 640 24.42 -33.81 20.29
C SER A 640 25.13 -32.93 19.24
N THR A 641 25.95 -33.54 18.38
CA THR A 641 26.61 -32.84 17.26
C THR A 641 25.58 -32.37 16.22
N VAL A 642 24.58 -33.22 15.92
CA VAL A 642 23.46 -32.83 15.02
C VAL A 642 22.70 -31.63 15.60
N GLU A 643 22.40 -31.62 16.90
CA GLU A 643 21.68 -30.50 17.56
C GLU A 643 22.51 -29.21 17.55
N GLN A 644 23.82 -29.30 17.77
CA GLN A 644 24.73 -28.17 17.66
C GLN A 644 24.77 -27.62 16.22
N HIS A 645 24.82 -28.47 15.20
CA HIS A 645 24.74 -28.06 13.81
C HIS A 645 23.40 -27.41 13.50
N LEU A 646 22.30 -28.01 13.92
CA LEU A 646 20.95 -27.41 13.68
C LEU A 646 20.80 -26.06 14.38
N THR A 647 21.29 -25.89 15.60
CA THR A 647 21.29 -24.62 16.33
C THR A 647 22.10 -23.55 15.57
N ARG A 648 23.27 -23.90 15.04
CA ARG A 648 24.07 -23.01 14.21
C ARG A 648 23.38 -22.70 12.88
N VAL A 649 22.77 -23.70 12.24
CA VAL A 649 21.97 -23.56 11.02
C VAL A 649 20.81 -22.61 11.26
N TYR A 650 20.02 -22.80 12.32
CA TYR A 650 18.89 -21.94 12.66
C TYR A 650 19.34 -20.49 12.85
N ARG A 651 20.43 -20.27 13.56
CA ARG A 651 21.02 -18.95 13.77
C ARG A 651 21.52 -18.33 12.45
N LYS A 652 22.25 -19.09 11.61
CA LYS A 652 22.81 -18.61 10.34
C LYS A 652 21.73 -18.35 9.30
N LEU A 653 20.69 -19.20 9.26
CA LEU A 653 19.55 -19.04 8.35
C LEU A 653 18.45 -18.14 8.91
N ALA A 654 18.56 -17.74 10.19
CA ALA A 654 17.56 -17.02 11.00
C ALA A 654 16.16 -17.63 10.86
N VAL A 655 16.08 -18.93 11.05
CA VAL A 655 14.84 -19.70 11.17
C VAL A 655 14.64 -20.08 12.62
N ALA A 656 13.39 -20.07 13.09
CA ALA A 656 13.07 -20.38 14.48
C ALA A 656 12.75 -21.88 14.71
N ARG A 657 12.36 -22.58 13.64
CA ARG A 657 11.87 -23.97 13.75
C ARG A 657 12.36 -24.81 12.58
N ARG A 658 12.52 -26.13 12.84
CA ARG A 658 12.93 -27.13 11.85
C ARG A 658 12.09 -27.11 10.56
N GLY A 659 10.78 -26.95 10.68
CA GLY A 659 9.88 -26.90 9.52
C GLY A 659 10.12 -25.70 8.59
N GLU A 660 10.82 -24.66 9.05
CA GLU A 660 11.17 -23.49 8.26
C GLU A 660 12.42 -23.70 7.38
N LEU A 661 13.25 -24.70 7.70
CA LEU A 661 14.46 -25.03 6.93
C LEU A 661 14.14 -25.37 5.48
N ARG A 662 13.04 -26.08 5.23
CA ARG A 662 12.58 -26.45 3.88
C ARG A 662 12.35 -25.23 2.98
N PHE A 663 11.94 -24.09 3.54
CA PHE A 663 11.69 -22.86 2.78
C PHE A 663 12.98 -22.10 2.42
N VAL A 664 14.04 -22.33 3.17
CA VAL A 664 15.32 -21.65 2.98
C VAL A 664 16.32 -22.51 2.17
N LEU A 665 16.21 -23.83 2.25
CA LEU A 665 17.12 -24.80 1.60
C LEU A 665 16.55 -25.41 0.31
N ALA A 666 15.25 -25.47 0.10
CA ALA A 666 14.58 -26.00 -1.09
C ALA A 666 14.98 -25.31 -2.43
N ILE A 667 15.86 -24.34 -2.39
CA ILE A 667 16.38 -23.62 -3.57
C ILE A 667 17.41 -24.45 -4.36
N ARG A 668 17.94 -25.56 -3.84
CA ARG A 668 19.06 -26.32 -4.47
C ARG A 668 18.78 -27.75 -4.95
N GLU A 669 17.73 -28.41 -4.50
CA GLU A 669 17.49 -29.85 -4.85
C GLU A 669 17.21 -30.14 -6.34
N THR A 670 17.03 -29.12 -7.19
CA THR A 670 16.79 -29.32 -8.63
C THR A 670 18.02 -29.15 -9.51
N ALA A 671 19.17 -28.80 -8.98
CA ALA A 671 20.39 -28.60 -9.77
C ALA A 671 21.24 -29.91 -9.90
N GLU A 672 21.18 -30.81 -8.93
CA GLU A 672 21.99 -32.02 -8.94
C GLU A 672 21.30 -33.26 -9.52
N SER A 673 19.97 -33.28 -9.57
CA SER A 673 19.22 -34.39 -10.21
C SER A 673 19.16 -34.28 -11.74
N ALA A 674 19.74 -33.25 -12.35
CA ALA A 674 19.80 -33.07 -13.81
C ALA A 674 21.21 -33.38 -14.41
N ALA A 675 22.16 -33.82 -13.59
CA ALA A 675 23.53 -34.17 -14.00
C ALA A 675 23.87 -35.65 -13.79
N GLY A 676 22.83 -36.51 -13.55
CA GLY A 676 22.98 -37.95 -13.48
C GLY A 676 22.19 -38.63 -14.61
#